data_9e57b1b06b5ef6edb851036a38dcf9fe
#
_entry.id   9e57b1b06b5ef6edb851036a38dcf9fe
#
_cell.length_a   1.000
_cell.length_b   1.000
_cell.length_c   1.000
_cell.angle_alpha   90.00
_cell.angle_beta   90.00
_cell.angle_gamma   90.00
#
_symmetry.space_group_name_H-M   'P 1'
#
loop_
_entity.id
_entity.type
_entity.pdbx_description
1 polymer ?
#
loop_
_entity_poly.entity_id
_entity_poly.type
_entity_poly.pdbx_seq_one_letter_code
_entity_poly.pdbx_strand_id
1 'polypeptide(L)'
;MKLRYLASILGALCSLLHAHAQPLPARQTTLPGTYRISAGTQLSYETPLAPLAGYLREYINVGKASDSMSADDAIVLTTDPTLGSEAYTLAVKPQRIEITGGDYGGVFNGIQALLRLLPPEVYAKACPLPVEVACTRIDDAPRFAYRGMMLDVARTWIGVDGVKRYIDLLSYHGINKLHLHLSDDEGWRIEIRSHPELTEIGGFRGGDSPVRPVYGKWDEKYGGFYTQDEMRGLIRYAAVRNIEIIPEIDLPGHSRNIASVHPEIRCNYPPDTLSTNGYDYRSAWCVAREENYALLADILGELCALFPSEYIHVGGDEVDMTQWKRCPDCQALMRQRGMADPHQLEDLFMQRMAAILSANGKRPAVWNEAVATGDLAHDSRVYGWQSVKACLDATAKGYETVVMPGEYFYFDMRQTPHEDGHDWAAVFDAKKVFGFDFTDKGFSPEQMRNVVGLQAAFFSEAYVSHEPEKPDYLDYMCFPRICALARIAWRGNGEGWDAYYKGLVEKHYDRMAAMGIRFRLFPPKVSYKDGAFTVTADDGSEIYYTEGDTPEEHRYTRPVKTGKPHLYRFFTRYKTGRSPYVADKSYYRTLTPAVAITTSMGESRQFPLANAAGYKGLSRTARACRQQDWVLYTFEQPVKCREMYLQTGNRQLPKTIITTGYAEVSYDGATYERAGDLEKGSITLKPGRAVKAVRIVSTCDDNGTPYVTIQPPQIKPVL
;
A
#
# COMPACT_ATOMS: atom_id res chain seq x y z
N MET A 1 -26.71 -50.31 -14.53
CA MET A 1 -27.17 -49.20 -13.68
C MET A 1 -26.45 -49.12 -12.31
N LYS A 2 -25.87 -50.18 -11.78
CA LYS A 2 -25.13 -50.15 -10.48
C LYS A 2 -23.69 -49.65 -10.54
N LEU A 3 -23.02 -49.62 -11.70
CA LEU A 3 -21.65 -49.12 -11.81
C LEU A 3 -21.53 -47.57 -11.95
N ARG A 4 -22.60 -46.90 -12.37
CA ARG A 4 -22.58 -45.40 -12.46
C ARG A 4 -22.82 -44.72 -11.10
N TYR A 5 -23.45 -45.39 -10.15
CA TYR A 5 -23.66 -44.84 -8.80
C TYR A 5 -22.38 -44.94 -7.92
N LEU A 6 -21.56 -45.96 -8.10
CA LEU A 6 -20.29 -46.07 -7.38
C LEU A 6 -19.25 -45.02 -7.86
N ALA A 7 -19.23 -44.68 -9.16
CA ALA A 7 -18.35 -43.63 -9.67
C ALA A 7 -18.74 -42.23 -9.19
N SER A 8 -20.05 -41.97 -9.01
CA SER A 8 -20.54 -40.70 -8.46
C SER A 8 -20.27 -40.54 -6.97
N ILE A 9 -20.29 -41.62 -6.19
CA ILE A 9 -19.96 -41.59 -4.75
C ILE A 9 -18.45 -41.50 -4.53
N LEU A 10 -17.62 -42.16 -5.36
CA LEU A 10 -16.16 -41.97 -5.33
C LEU A 10 -15.73 -40.57 -5.80
N GLY A 11 -16.41 -39.98 -6.81
CA GLY A 11 -16.17 -38.61 -7.28
C GLY A 11 -16.54 -37.57 -6.22
N ALA A 12 -17.64 -37.79 -5.48
CA ALA A 12 -18.04 -36.94 -4.36
C ALA A 12 -17.13 -37.09 -3.12
N LEU A 13 -16.60 -38.28 -2.85
CA LEU A 13 -15.62 -38.50 -1.77
C LEU A 13 -14.22 -37.91 -2.13
N CYS A 14 -13.83 -37.92 -3.40
CA CYS A 14 -12.58 -37.31 -3.80
C CYS A 14 -12.62 -35.75 -3.77
N SER A 15 -13.79 -35.13 -3.91
CA SER A 15 -13.92 -33.66 -3.80
C SER A 15 -13.97 -33.15 -2.36
N LEU A 16 -14.20 -34.00 -1.37
CA LEU A 16 -14.15 -33.67 0.07
C LEU A 16 -12.72 -33.70 0.66
N LEU A 17 -11.74 -34.22 -0.07
CA LEU A 17 -10.40 -34.51 0.47
C LEU A 17 -9.39 -33.37 0.45
N HIS A 18 -9.77 -32.13 0.04
CA HIS A 18 -8.80 -31.02 -0.08
C HIS A 18 -9.33 -29.68 0.44
N ALA A 19 -9.94 -29.68 1.63
CA ALA A 19 -10.21 -28.42 2.33
C ALA A 19 -8.89 -27.88 2.93
N HIS A 20 -7.97 -27.37 2.09
CA HIS A 20 -6.80 -26.67 2.59
C HIS A 20 -7.18 -25.24 2.92
N ALA A 21 -7.02 -24.86 4.18
CA ALA A 21 -7.12 -23.47 4.59
C ALA A 21 -5.98 -22.64 3.96
N GLN A 22 -6.26 -21.41 3.57
CA GLN A 22 -5.23 -20.43 3.19
C GLN A 22 -5.05 -19.41 4.33
N PRO A 23 -3.82 -19.21 4.84
CA PRO A 23 -2.58 -19.94 4.53
C PRO A 23 -2.72 -21.42 4.91
N LEU A 24 -2.02 -22.31 4.17
CA LEU A 24 -2.04 -23.76 4.43
C LEU A 24 -1.51 -24.01 5.85
N PRO A 25 -2.21 -24.82 6.69
CA PRO A 25 -1.74 -25.12 8.03
C PRO A 25 -0.47 -25.99 8.01
N ALA A 26 0.30 -25.94 9.10
CA ALA A 26 1.52 -26.71 9.24
C ALA A 26 1.23 -28.21 9.14
N ARG A 27 0.19 -28.66 9.80
CA ARG A 27 -0.23 -30.03 9.81
C ARG A 27 -1.75 -30.11 9.78
N GLN A 28 -2.28 -30.80 8.78
CA GLN A 28 -3.70 -31.12 8.70
C GLN A 28 -3.86 -32.64 8.51
N THR A 29 -4.69 -33.26 9.34
CA THR A 29 -5.00 -34.68 9.27
C THR A 29 -6.49 -34.86 9.12
N THR A 30 -6.93 -35.52 8.04
CA THR A 30 -8.33 -35.88 7.86
C THR A 30 -8.73 -36.97 8.86
N LEU A 31 -9.87 -36.79 9.49
CA LEU A 31 -10.49 -37.76 10.41
C LEU A 31 -11.78 -38.30 9.79
N PRO A 32 -12.23 -39.51 10.18
CA PRO A 32 -13.48 -40.04 9.65
C PRO A 32 -14.69 -39.29 10.19
N GLY A 33 -15.72 -39.09 9.32
CA GLY A 33 -16.99 -38.48 9.68
C GLY A 33 -17.10 -37.00 9.36
N THR A 34 -18.23 -36.44 9.72
CA THR A 34 -18.57 -35.01 9.59
C THR A 34 -19.17 -34.50 10.89
N TYR A 35 -19.05 -33.23 11.17
CA TYR A 35 -19.79 -32.54 12.22
C TYR A 35 -20.78 -31.56 11.59
N ARG A 36 -21.99 -31.50 12.10
CA ARG A 36 -23.07 -30.66 11.62
C ARG A 36 -23.24 -29.45 12.54
N ILE A 37 -22.76 -28.28 12.11
CA ILE A 37 -23.04 -27.03 12.81
C ILE A 37 -24.49 -26.62 12.52
N SER A 38 -25.26 -26.36 13.56
CA SER A 38 -26.66 -25.95 13.48
C SER A 38 -26.92 -24.73 14.37
N ALA A 39 -28.09 -24.13 14.25
CA ALA A 39 -28.49 -23.03 15.14
C ALA A 39 -28.60 -23.48 16.62
N GLY A 40 -28.71 -24.80 16.88
CA GLY A 40 -28.72 -25.39 18.23
C GLY A 40 -27.32 -25.69 18.80
N THR A 41 -26.28 -25.73 17.94
CA THR A 41 -24.92 -25.97 18.38
C THR A 41 -24.48 -24.92 19.41
N GLN A 42 -24.04 -25.42 20.59
CA GLN A 42 -23.62 -24.54 21.69
C GLN A 42 -22.23 -23.94 21.45
N LEU A 43 -21.96 -22.80 22.05
CA LEU A 43 -20.63 -22.20 22.07
C LEU A 43 -20.15 -22.11 23.52
N SER A 44 -19.15 -22.93 23.86
CA SER A 44 -18.53 -22.99 25.18
C SER A 44 -17.14 -22.36 25.16
N TYR A 45 -16.78 -21.63 26.19
CA TYR A 45 -15.48 -20.90 26.21
C TYR A 45 -14.99 -20.68 27.65
N GLU A 46 -13.70 -20.57 27.84
CA GLU A 46 -13.11 -20.02 29.07
C GLU A 46 -13.42 -18.52 29.18
N THR A 47 -13.73 -18.02 30.36
CA THR A 47 -14.18 -16.66 30.62
C THR A 47 -13.34 -15.58 29.93
N PRO A 48 -11.98 -15.62 29.87
CA PRO A 48 -11.17 -14.63 29.16
C PRO A 48 -11.39 -14.62 27.63
N LEU A 49 -11.97 -15.67 27.06
CA LEU A 49 -12.23 -15.83 25.63
C LEU A 49 -13.63 -15.35 25.22
N ALA A 50 -14.41 -14.76 26.13
CA ALA A 50 -15.75 -14.22 25.83
C ALA A 50 -15.78 -13.26 24.61
N PRO A 51 -14.80 -12.36 24.39
CA PRO A 51 -14.77 -11.53 23.18
C PRO A 51 -14.65 -12.36 21.90
N LEU A 52 -13.88 -13.46 21.91
CA LEU A 52 -13.74 -14.37 20.76
C LEU A 52 -15.00 -15.17 20.49
N ALA A 53 -15.71 -15.58 21.53
CA ALA A 53 -17.03 -16.19 21.39
C ALA A 53 -18.02 -15.21 20.72
N GLY A 54 -17.99 -13.94 21.11
CA GLY A 54 -18.74 -12.87 20.45
C GLY A 54 -18.35 -12.71 18.98
N TYR A 55 -17.05 -12.65 18.69
CA TYR A 55 -16.51 -12.57 17.34
C TYR A 55 -16.96 -13.75 16.44
N LEU A 56 -16.85 -14.99 16.92
CA LEU A 56 -17.27 -16.17 16.15
C LEU A 56 -18.76 -16.09 15.78
N ARG A 57 -19.60 -15.58 16.70
CA ARG A 57 -21.04 -15.42 16.49
C ARG A 57 -21.39 -14.32 15.46
N GLU A 58 -20.50 -13.41 15.17
CA GLU A 58 -20.70 -12.45 14.05
C GLU A 58 -20.76 -13.19 12.69
N TYR A 59 -20.08 -14.33 12.57
CA TYR A 59 -19.96 -15.10 11.32
C TYR A 59 -20.88 -16.32 11.27
N ILE A 60 -21.13 -16.97 12.42
CA ILE A 60 -21.93 -18.18 12.50
C ILE A 60 -23.02 -17.99 13.56
N ASN A 61 -24.28 -18.01 13.15
CA ASN A 61 -25.40 -17.86 14.07
C ASN A 61 -25.70 -19.16 14.85
N VAL A 62 -24.75 -19.57 15.70
CA VAL A 62 -24.88 -20.72 16.61
C VAL A 62 -25.62 -20.33 17.87
N GLY A 63 -26.02 -21.34 18.64
CA GLY A 63 -26.79 -21.23 19.88
C GLY A 63 -26.17 -20.34 20.96
N LYS A 64 -26.70 -20.40 22.15
CA LYS A 64 -26.28 -19.54 23.24
C LYS A 64 -24.83 -19.81 23.65
N ALA A 65 -24.04 -18.72 23.76
CA ALA A 65 -22.70 -18.80 24.29
C ALA A 65 -22.71 -18.91 25.83
N SER A 66 -21.85 -19.77 26.40
CA SER A 66 -21.75 -19.99 27.83
C SER A 66 -20.31 -20.29 28.26
N ASP A 67 -19.94 -19.82 29.42
CA ASP A 67 -18.68 -20.17 30.09
C ASP A 67 -18.71 -21.53 30.79
N SER A 68 -19.84 -22.23 30.73
CA SER A 68 -19.92 -23.62 31.16
C SER A 68 -19.48 -24.56 30.04
N MET A 69 -18.56 -25.47 30.34
CA MET A 69 -18.04 -26.45 29.38
C MET A 69 -19.09 -27.49 29.02
N SER A 70 -19.58 -27.47 27.77
CA SER A 70 -20.52 -28.47 27.26
C SER A 70 -19.77 -29.71 26.78
N ALA A 71 -20.37 -30.88 26.96
CA ALA A 71 -19.78 -32.17 26.56
C ALA A 71 -19.95 -32.45 25.06
N ASP A 72 -21.16 -32.27 24.54
CA ASP A 72 -21.56 -32.65 23.17
C ASP A 72 -22.29 -31.49 22.44
N ASP A 73 -22.34 -31.56 21.12
CA ASP A 73 -22.94 -30.57 20.20
C ASP A 73 -22.49 -29.14 20.50
N ALA A 74 -21.18 -28.93 20.58
CA ALA A 74 -20.60 -27.64 20.94
C ALA A 74 -19.35 -27.29 20.09
N ILE A 75 -19.12 -26.00 19.97
CA ILE A 75 -17.82 -25.43 19.63
C ILE A 75 -17.18 -24.96 20.94
N VAL A 76 -16.00 -25.47 21.27
CA VAL A 76 -15.33 -25.26 22.56
C VAL A 76 -14.05 -24.47 22.34
N LEU A 77 -13.89 -23.34 23.05
CA LEU A 77 -12.71 -22.47 23.01
C LEU A 77 -11.96 -22.58 24.35
N THR A 78 -10.68 -22.98 24.27
CA THR A 78 -9.82 -23.16 25.45
C THR A 78 -8.40 -22.64 25.20
N THR A 79 -7.63 -22.45 26.26
CA THR A 79 -6.20 -22.13 26.20
C THR A 79 -5.34 -23.26 26.78
N ASP A 80 -4.18 -23.50 26.19
CA ASP A 80 -3.11 -24.37 26.67
C ASP A 80 -1.76 -23.70 26.43
N PRO A 81 -1.17 -23.03 27.44
CA PRO A 81 0.10 -22.32 27.29
C PRO A 81 1.29 -23.16 26.80
N THR A 82 1.16 -24.50 26.84
CA THR A 82 2.23 -25.40 26.36
C THR A 82 2.36 -25.40 24.84
N LEU A 83 1.35 -24.89 24.11
CA LEU A 83 1.39 -24.78 22.65
C LEU A 83 2.30 -23.63 22.14
N GLY A 84 2.61 -22.66 22.97
CA GLY A 84 3.33 -21.46 22.59
C GLY A 84 2.41 -20.34 22.03
N SER A 85 2.98 -19.13 21.92
CA SER A 85 2.21 -17.95 21.52
C SER A 85 1.67 -18.09 20.10
N GLU A 86 0.40 -17.68 19.92
CA GLU A 86 -0.37 -17.72 18.68
C GLU A 86 -0.51 -19.11 18.02
N ALA A 87 0.07 -20.17 18.61
CA ALA A 87 -0.11 -21.54 18.15
C ALA A 87 -1.51 -22.06 18.50
N TYR A 88 -2.04 -22.98 17.69
CA TYR A 88 -3.37 -23.56 17.94
C TYR A 88 -3.49 -25.00 17.46
N THR A 89 -4.45 -25.69 18.08
CA THR A 89 -5.04 -26.93 17.59
C THR A 89 -6.52 -26.69 17.31
N LEU A 90 -6.98 -27.05 16.11
CA LEU A 90 -8.41 -27.18 15.77
C LEU A 90 -8.72 -28.66 15.55
N ALA A 91 -9.64 -29.21 16.31
CA ALA A 91 -10.14 -30.57 16.13
C ALA A 91 -11.65 -30.58 15.86
N VAL A 92 -12.02 -30.90 14.62
CA VAL A 92 -13.41 -31.18 14.24
C VAL A 92 -13.67 -32.68 14.42
N LYS A 93 -14.49 -33.04 15.42
CA LYS A 93 -14.88 -34.41 15.76
C LYS A 93 -16.37 -34.61 15.46
N PRO A 94 -16.87 -35.87 15.34
CA PRO A 94 -18.28 -36.09 15.05
C PRO A 94 -19.26 -35.51 16.09
N GLN A 95 -18.81 -35.30 17.33
CA GLN A 95 -19.63 -34.80 18.43
C GLN A 95 -19.45 -33.32 18.73
N ARG A 96 -18.30 -32.74 18.40
CA ARG A 96 -17.97 -31.36 18.74
C ARG A 96 -16.76 -30.82 17.99
N ILE A 97 -16.61 -29.51 18.01
CA ILE A 97 -15.41 -28.80 17.54
C ILE A 97 -14.63 -28.26 18.73
N GLU A 98 -13.34 -28.51 18.78
CA GLU A 98 -12.45 -28.03 19.84
C GLU A 98 -11.40 -27.09 19.20
N ILE A 99 -11.25 -25.89 19.75
CA ILE A 99 -10.22 -24.91 19.39
C ILE A 99 -9.43 -24.62 20.66
N THR A 100 -8.16 -25.01 20.66
CA THR A 100 -7.24 -24.77 21.77
C THR A 100 -6.09 -23.91 21.27
N GLY A 101 -5.88 -22.74 21.87
CA GLY A 101 -4.76 -21.85 21.55
C GLY A 101 -3.72 -21.82 22.65
N GLY A 102 -2.46 -21.52 22.30
CA GLY A 102 -1.41 -21.26 23.29
C GLY A 102 -1.71 -20.00 24.14
N ASP A 103 -2.43 -19.08 23.55
CA ASP A 103 -2.92 -17.84 24.14
C ASP A 103 -4.19 -17.39 23.42
N TYR A 104 -4.65 -16.14 23.73
CA TYR A 104 -5.79 -15.52 23.07
C TYR A 104 -5.64 -15.48 21.53
N GLY A 105 -4.43 -15.11 21.04
CA GLY A 105 -4.11 -15.08 19.62
C GLY A 105 -4.18 -16.46 18.97
N GLY A 106 -3.73 -17.49 19.67
CA GLY A 106 -3.85 -18.87 19.19
C GLY A 106 -5.29 -19.32 19.02
N VAL A 107 -6.17 -19.00 19.99
CA VAL A 107 -7.62 -19.30 19.87
C VAL A 107 -8.22 -18.51 18.69
N PHE A 108 -7.88 -17.23 18.53
CA PHE A 108 -8.32 -16.44 17.39
C PHE A 108 -7.90 -17.08 16.05
N ASN A 109 -6.64 -17.50 15.93
CA ASN A 109 -6.12 -18.19 14.75
C ASN A 109 -6.85 -19.51 14.48
N GLY A 110 -7.18 -20.26 15.51
CA GLY A 110 -8.00 -21.48 15.42
C GLY A 110 -9.43 -21.20 14.95
N ILE A 111 -10.03 -20.09 15.39
CA ILE A 111 -11.33 -19.61 14.85
C ILE A 111 -11.21 -19.30 13.37
N GLN A 112 -10.16 -18.57 12.94
CA GLN A 112 -9.92 -18.31 11.52
C GLN A 112 -9.75 -19.60 10.72
N ALA A 113 -9.08 -20.59 11.29
CA ALA A 113 -8.96 -21.92 10.66
C ALA A 113 -10.33 -22.59 10.50
N LEU A 114 -11.21 -22.54 11.50
CA LEU A 114 -12.58 -23.05 11.40
C LEU A 114 -13.36 -22.32 10.30
N LEU A 115 -13.35 -20.99 10.29
CA LEU A 115 -14.07 -20.21 9.27
C LEU A 115 -13.60 -20.55 7.85
N ARG A 116 -12.32 -20.90 7.67
CA ARG A 116 -11.78 -21.35 6.38
C ARG A 116 -12.25 -22.73 5.94
N LEU A 117 -12.76 -23.55 6.83
CA LEU A 117 -13.37 -24.85 6.50
C LEU A 117 -14.83 -24.70 6.04
N LEU A 118 -15.45 -23.56 6.29
CA LEU A 118 -16.84 -23.25 5.96
C LEU A 118 -16.98 -22.70 4.54
N PRO A 119 -18.20 -22.68 3.98
CA PRO A 119 -18.49 -22.04 2.70
C PRO A 119 -18.10 -20.56 2.69
N PRO A 120 -17.68 -20.01 1.55
CA PRO A 120 -17.26 -18.59 1.43
C PRO A 120 -18.28 -17.58 1.94
N GLU A 121 -19.58 -17.90 1.90
CA GLU A 121 -20.69 -17.06 2.37
C GLU A 121 -20.59 -16.70 3.85
N VAL A 122 -19.83 -17.47 4.64
CA VAL A 122 -19.54 -17.14 6.04
C VAL A 122 -18.93 -15.74 6.17
N TYR A 123 -18.11 -15.33 5.21
CA TYR A 123 -17.45 -14.01 5.25
C TYR A 123 -18.37 -12.84 4.89
N ALA A 124 -19.48 -13.13 4.25
CA ALA A 124 -20.57 -12.17 4.08
C ALA A 124 -21.52 -12.13 5.30
N LYS A 125 -21.15 -12.81 6.41
CA LYS A 125 -22.00 -13.02 7.62
C LYS A 125 -23.36 -13.66 7.28
N ALA A 126 -23.37 -14.49 6.25
CA ALA A 126 -24.53 -15.17 5.70
C ALA A 126 -24.31 -16.70 5.62
N CYS A 127 -23.62 -17.27 6.63
CA CYS A 127 -23.38 -18.70 6.68
C CYS A 127 -24.70 -19.47 6.74
N PRO A 128 -25.02 -20.33 5.74
CA PRO A 128 -26.24 -21.11 5.76
C PRO A 128 -26.13 -22.21 6.83
N LEU A 129 -27.05 -22.21 7.78
CA LEU A 129 -27.15 -23.28 8.76
C LEU A 129 -28.35 -24.19 8.45
N PRO A 130 -28.26 -25.52 8.65
CA PRO A 130 -27.06 -26.23 9.10
C PRO A 130 -25.99 -26.38 8.01
N VAL A 131 -24.72 -26.44 8.44
CA VAL A 131 -23.56 -26.69 7.57
C VAL A 131 -22.75 -27.87 8.07
N GLU A 132 -22.32 -28.76 7.17
CA GLU A 132 -21.47 -29.90 7.49
C GLU A 132 -20.00 -29.57 7.30
N VAL A 133 -19.17 -29.94 8.27
CA VAL A 133 -17.73 -29.79 8.26
C VAL A 133 -17.09 -31.14 8.35
N ALA A 134 -16.19 -31.50 7.44
CA ALA A 134 -15.44 -32.73 7.48
C ALA A 134 -14.58 -32.80 8.76
N CYS A 135 -14.59 -33.95 9.43
CA CYS A 135 -13.76 -34.15 10.62
C CYS A 135 -12.28 -34.04 10.25
N THR A 136 -11.56 -33.21 10.99
CA THR A 136 -10.14 -32.92 10.73
C THR A 136 -9.45 -32.49 12.03
N ARG A 137 -8.12 -32.65 12.06
CA ARG A 137 -7.27 -32.03 13.07
C ARG A 137 -6.26 -31.11 12.35
N ILE A 138 -6.15 -29.90 12.83
CA ILE A 138 -5.17 -28.90 12.36
C ILE A 138 -4.32 -28.47 13.55
N ASP A 139 -3.00 -28.61 13.43
CA ASP A 139 -2.04 -28.08 14.37
C ASP A 139 -1.17 -27.06 13.61
N ASP A 140 -1.12 -25.80 14.06
CA ASP A 140 -0.41 -24.73 13.33
C ASP A 140 0.08 -23.63 14.28
N ALA A 141 1.11 -22.91 13.81
CA ALA A 141 1.69 -21.75 14.48
C ALA A 141 2.35 -20.82 13.46
N PRO A 142 2.35 -19.50 13.67
CA PRO A 142 3.04 -18.59 12.79
C PRO A 142 4.57 -18.69 12.94
N ARG A 143 5.29 -18.53 11.82
CA ARG A 143 6.75 -18.49 11.79
C ARG A 143 7.31 -17.23 12.50
N PHE A 144 6.67 -16.08 12.28
CA PHE A 144 7.07 -14.80 12.85
C PHE A 144 6.00 -14.26 13.78
N ALA A 145 6.43 -13.70 14.91
CA ALA A 145 5.57 -13.00 15.87
C ALA A 145 5.03 -11.67 15.31
N TYR A 146 5.77 -11.03 14.40
CA TYR A 146 5.39 -9.80 13.73
C TYR A 146 4.99 -10.06 12.28
N ARG A 147 3.75 -9.77 11.93
CA ARG A 147 3.20 -9.87 10.57
C ARG A 147 2.38 -8.62 10.33
N GLY A 148 2.98 -7.64 9.64
CA GLY A 148 2.48 -6.27 9.60
C GLY A 148 1.94 -5.81 8.26
N MET A 149 1.06 -4.81 8.35
CA MET A 149 0.68 -3.94 7.25
C MET A 149 0.67 -2.50 7.75
N MET A 150 1.36 -1.61 7.04
CA MET A 150 1.30 -0.17 7.27
C MET A 150 0.26 0.45 6.35
N LEU A 151 -0.52 1.37 6.90
CA LEU A 151 -1.52 2.14 6.18
C LEU A 151 -1.27 3.63 6.41
N ASP A 152 -0.96 4.33 5.33
CA ASP A 152 -0.83 5.78 5.34
C ASP A 152 -2.22 6.43 5.29
N VAL A 153 -2.61 7.00 6.42
CA VAL A 153 -3.85 7.78 6.58
C VAL A 153 -3.58 9.29 6.55
N ALA A 154 -2.30 9.68 6.51
CA ALA A 154 -1.89 11.08 6.50
C ALA A 154 -2.07 11.71 5.10
N ARG A 155 -1.60 11.05 4.04
CA ARG A 155 -1.76 11.55 2.67
C ARG A 155 -3.18 11.37 2.16
N THR A 156 -3.82 10.23 2.43
CA THR A 156 -5.23 9.99 2.11
C THR A 156 -6.01 9.71 3.40
N TRP A 157 -7.03 10.51 3.69
CA TRP A 157 -7.87 10.30 4.86
C TRP A 157 -8.71 9.03 4.72
N ILE A 158 -8.55 8.12 5.64
CA ILE A 158 -9.36 6.90 5.76
C ILE A 158 -10.10 6.96 7.09
N GLY A 159 -11.43 7.08 7.03
CA GLY A 159 -12.27 7.19 8.24
C GLY A 159 -12.30 5.90 9.07
N VAL A 160 -12.88 6.00 10.26
CA VAL A 160 -12.96 4.91 11.25
C VAL A 160 -13.49 3.60 10.67
N ASP A 161 -14.54 3.66 9.84
CA ASP A 161 -15.13 2.45 9.24
C ASP A 161 -14.23 1.81 8.18
N GLY A 162 -13.46 2.63 7.44
CA GLY A 162 -12.46 2.14 6.51
C GLY A 162 -11.34 1.40 7.24
N VAL A 163 -10.85 1.94 8.36
CA VAL A 163 -9.83 1.28 9.18
C VAL A 163 -10.36 -0.01 9.81
N LYS A 164 -11.61 -0.02 10.34
CA LYS A 164 -12.25 -1.25 10.85
C LYS A 164 -12.35 -2.32 9.78
N ARG A 165 -12.79 -1.95 8.58
CA ARG A 165 -12.85 -2.88 7.45
C ARG A 165 -11.47 -3.48 7.16
N TYR A 166 -10.42 -2.64 7.17
CA TYR A 166 -9.06 -3.11 6.94
C TYR A 166 -8.58 -4.05 8.06
N ILE A 167 -8.86 -3.75 9.32
CA ILE A 167 -8.60 -4.63 10.46
C ILE A 167 -9.25 -6.01 10.24
N ASP A 168 -10.51 -6.07 9.79
CA ASP A 168 -11.18 -7.34 9.48
C ASP A 168 -10.43 -8.11 8.38
N LEU A 169 -10.08 -7.45 7.28
CA LEU A 169 -9.37 -8.08 6.16
C LEU A 169 -7.99 -8.59 6.57
N LEU A 170 -7.23 -7.80 7.33
CA LEU A 170 -5.89 -8.15 7.79
C LEU A 170 -5.94 -9.35 8.76
N SER A 171 -6.86 -9.33 9.74
CA SER A 171 -7.01 -10.38 10.75
C SER A 171 -7.33 -11.73 10.12
N TYR A 172 -8.21 -11.73 9.10
CA TYR A 172 -8.52 -12.94 8.35
C TYR A 172 -7.29 -13.55 7.67
N HIS A 173 -6.39 -12.71 7.16
CA HIS A 173 -5.18 -13.17 6.48
C HIS A 173 -4.02 -13.51 7.44
N GLY A 174 -4.24 -13.41 8.76
CA GLY A 174 -3.23 -13.74 9.77
C GLY A 174 -2.17 -12.65 9.97
N ILE A 175 -2.46 -11.43 9.51
CA ILE A 175 -1.70 -10.21 9.86
C ILE A 175 -2.13 -9.80 11.26
N ASN A 176 -1.16 -9.53 12.15
CA ASN A 176 -1.42 -9.20 13.55
C ASN A 176 -0.92 -7.82 13.98
N LYS A 177 -0.35 -7.04 13.06
CA LYS A 177 0.10 -5.67 13.32
C LYS A 177 -0.47 -4.74 12.25
N LEU A 178 -1.14 -3.68 12.69
CA LEU A 178 -1.53 -2.55 11.85
C LEU A 178 -0.68 -1.35 12.23
N HIS A 179 0.25 -0.98 11.40
CA HIS A 179 1.05 0.22 11.55
C HIS A 179 0.28 1.39 10.93
N LEU A 180 -0.13 2.36 11.73
CA LEU A 180 -0.84 3.55 11.28
C LEU A 180 0.13 4.73 11.17
N HIS A 181 0.36 5.19 9.97
CA HIS A 181 1.11 6.39 9.66
C HIS A 181 0.20 7.61 9.83
N LEU A 182 0.24 8.22 11.04
CA LEU A 182 -0.75 9.19 11.51
C LEU A 182 -0.39 10.64 11.21
N SER A 183 0.85 10.94 10.87
CA SER A 183 1.29 12.28 10.48
C SER A 183 2.29 12.23 9.34
N ASP A 184 2.21 13.23 8.48
CA ASP A 184 3.14 13.46 7.38
C ASP A 184 2.94 14.88 6.83
N ASP A 185 3.62 15.23 5.73
CA ASP A 185 3.53 16.53 5.05
C ASP A 185 2.11 16.96 4.69
N GLU A 186 1.19 16.02 4.54
CA GLU A 186 -0.16 16.25 4.01
C GLU A 186 -1.26 16.26 5.08
N GLY A 187 -0.99 15.76 6.29
CA GLY A 187 -2.01 15.72 7.31
C GLY A 187 -1.55 15.18 8.66
N TRP A 188 -2.22 15.65 9.69
CA TRP A 188 -2.12 15.18 11.08
C TRP A 188 -3.42 14.48 11.48
N ARG A 189 -3.39 13.20 11.86
CA ARG A 189 -4.59 12.37 11.93
C ARG A 189 -5.01 11.92 13.33
N ILE A 190 -4.32 12.32 14.37
CA ILE A 190 -4.65 11.93 15.75
C ILE A 190 -4.81 13.14 16.66
N GLU A 191 -5.91 13.18 17.41
CA GLU A 191 -6.17 14.22 18.41
C GLU A 191 -5.09 14.23 19.50
N ILE A 192 -4.50 15.41 19.71
CA ILE A 192 -3.64 15.73 20.84
C ILE A 192 -4.38 16.80 21.65
N ARG A 193 -4.88 16.45 22.82
CA ARG A 193 -5.78 17.32 23.60
C ARG A 193 -5.09 18.57 24.15
N SER A 194 -3.79 18.46 24.44
CA SER A 194 -2.97 19.60 24.84
C SER A 194 -2.69 20.56 23.67
N HIS A 195 -2.81 20.10 22.43
CA HIS A 195 -2.52 20.85 21.20
C HIS A 195 -3.61 20.60 20.14
N PRO A 196 -4.86 21.07 20.36
CA PRO A 196 -6.00 20.78 19.48
C PRO A 196 -5.82 21.33 18.07
N GLU A 197 -5.03 22.40 17.88
CA GLU A 197 -4.70 22.99 16.58
C GLU A 197 -4.01 22.00 15.62
N LEU A 198 -3.32 20.98 16.13
CA LEU A 198 -2.73 19.93 15.30
C LEU A 198 -3.76 19.18 14.47
N THR A 199 -4.97 19.00 14.99
CA THR A 199 -6.06 18.33 14.27
C THR A 199 -7.08 19.32 13.70
N GLU A 200 -7.44 20.38 14.41
CA GLU A 200 -8.41 21.38 13.94
C GLU A 200 -7.92 22.07 12.65
N ILE A 201 -6.62 22.32 12.56
CA ILE A 201 -5.96 22.91 11.39
C ILE A 201 -5.24 21.83 10.58
N GLY A 202 -4.29 21.12 11.21
CA GLY A 202 -3.43 20.14 10.54
C GLY A 202 -4.16 18.88 10.08
N GLY A 203 -5.35 18.58 10.59
CA GLY A 203 -6.23 17.51 10.10
C GLY A 203 -6.75 17.76 8.68
N PHE A 204 -6.59 18.96 8.14
CA PHE A 204 -7.15 19.36 6.84
C PHE A 204 -6.14 20.10 5.99
N ARG A 205 -6.26 19.94 4.67
CA ARG A 205 -5.45 20.65 3.67
C ARG A 205 -6.32 21.20 2.54
N GLY A 206 -5.77 22.12 1.75
CA GLY A 206 -6.48 22.77 0.64
C GLY A 206 -7.57 23.75 1.07
N GLY A 207 -8.24 24.39 0.10
CA GLY A 207 -9.15 25.48 0.38
C GLY A 207 -8.46 26.61 1.14
N ASP A 208 -9.03 27.03 2.25
CA ASP A 208 -8.50 28.11 3.11
C ASP A 208 -7.49 27.60 4.17
N SER A 209 -7.17 26.29 4.19
CA SER A 209 -6.21 25.75 5.15
C SER A 209 -4.79 26.28 4.87
N PRO A 210 -4.00 26.60 5.93
CA PRO A 210 -2.58 26.91 5.77
C PRO A 210 -1.77 25.73 5.25
N VAL A 211 -2.27 24.51 5.41
CA VAL A 211 -1.65 23.28 4.87
C VAL A 211 -1.95 23.19 3.38
N ARG A 212 -0.93 23.43 2.57
CA ARG A 212 -1.05 23.36 1.10
C ARG A 212 -0.87 21.94 0.61
N PRO A 213 -1.81 21.37 -0.18
CA PRO A 213 -1.67 20.01 -0.68
C PRO A 213 -0.59 19.91 -1.77
N VAL A 214 0.15 18.81 -1.75
CA VAL A 214 0.96 18.35 -2.88
C VAL A 214 0.14 17.39 -3.73
N TYR A 215 -0.66 16.57 -3.07
CA TYR A 215 -1.50 15.55 -3.68
C TYR A 215 -2.98 15.93 -3.58
N GLY A 216 -3.75 15.56 -4.61
CA GLY A 216 -5.17 15.87 -4.68
C GLY A 216 -5.48 17.30 -5.09
N LYS A 217 -6.70 17.76 -4.80
CA LYS A 217 -7.19 19.08 -5.14
C LYS A 217 -6.79 20.09 -4.07
N TRP A 218 -6.35 21.25 -4.47
CA TRP A 218 -5.87 22.29 -3.56
C TRP A 218 -6.88 23.41 -3.29
N ASP A 219 -7.92 23.51 -4.12
CA ASP A 219 -9.04 24.43 -4.03
C ASP A 219 -10.22 23.90 -3.20
N GLU A 220 -10.18 22.63 -2.81
CA GLU A 220 -11.15 21.99 -1.94
C GLU A 220 -10.52 21.62 -0.59
N LYS A 221 -11.25 21.86 0.51
CA LYS A 221 -10.83 21.41 1.84
C LYS A 221 -10.98 19.89 1.92
N TYR A 222 -9.87 19.18 2.21
CA TYR A 222 -9.83 17.74 2.30
C TYR A 222 -9.11 17.28 3.58
N GLY A 223 -9.64 16.27 4.25
CA GLY A 223 -9.00 15.64 5.39
C GLY A 223 -10.00 15.14 6.43
N GLY A 224 -9.50 14.92 7.63
CA GLY A 224 -10.17 14.41 8.80
C GLY A 224 -9.14 13.98 9.83
N PHE A 225 -9.59 13.56 10.99
CA PHE A 225 -8.74 13.02 12.04
C PHE A 225 -9.54 12.08 12.94
N TYR A 226 -8.84 11.29 13.72
CA TYR A 226 -9.41 10.44 14.75
C TYR A 226 -9.35 11.17 16.10
N THR A 227 -10.47 11.28 16.77
CA THR A 227 -10.48 11.63 18.20
C THR A 227 -9.81 10.51 18.99
N GLN A 228 -9.30 10.83 20.18
CA GLN A 228 -8.74 9.77 21.05
C GLN A 228 -9.78 8.72 21.43
N ASP A 229 -11.06 9.09 21.53
CA ASP A 229 -12.13 8.13 21.84
C ASP A 229 -12.44 7.19 20.66
N GLU A 230 -12.43 7.70 19.43
CA GLU A 230 -12.49 6.87 18.22
C GLU A 230 -11.30 5.94 18.13
N MET A 231 -10.08 6.44 18.39
CA MET A 231 -8.87 5.61 18.39
C MET A 231 -8.91 4.54 19.47
N ARG A 232 -9.37 4.84 20.69
CA ARG A 232 -9.62 3.82 21.73
C ARG A 232 -10.64 2.77 21.24
N GLY A 233 -11.64 3.19 20.48
CA GLY A 233 -12.59 2.30 19.82
C GLY A 233 -11.92 1.38 18.81
N LEU A 234 -11.06 1.92 17.94
CA LEU A 234 -10.28 1.16 16.96
C LEU A 234 -9.32 0.18 17.65
N ILE A 235 -8.61 0.60 18.69
CA ILE A 235 -7.70 -0.25 19.47
C ILE A 235 -8.44 -1.45 20.04
N ARG A 236 -9.60 -1.23 20.68
CA ARG A 236 -10.42 -2.34 21.21
C ARG A 236 -10.93 -3.26 20.10
N TYR A 237 -11.36 -2.69 18.98
CA TYR A 237 -11.84 -3.46 17.84
C TYR A 237 -10.74 -4.35 17.23
N ALA A 238 -9.53 -3.80 17.11
CA ALA A 238 -8.35 -4.52 16.64
C ALA A 238 -7.92 -5.62 17.61
N ALA A 239 -7.89 -5.33 18.91
CA ALA A 239 -7.49 -6.29 19.94
C ALA A 239 -8.37 -7.56 19.94
N VAL A 240 -9.71 -7.42 19.76
CA VAL A 240 -10.61 -8.58 19.60
C VAL A 240 -10.20 -9.45 18.41
N ARG A 241 -9.59 -8.87 17.39
CA ARG A 241 -9.17 -9.52 16.14
C ARG A 241 -7.69 -9.91 16.12
N ASN A 242 -7.07 -9.96 17.29
CA ASN A 242 -5.64 -10.25 17.45
C ASN A 242 -4.74 -9.30 16.63
N ILE A 243 -5.14 -8.03 16.48
CA ILE A 243 -4.33 -7.00 15.84
C ILE A 243 -3.92 -5.95 16.86
N GLU A 244 -2.63 -5.68 16.93
CA GLU A 244 -2.06 -4.54 17.64
C GLU A 244 -1.90 -3.37 16.67
N ILE A 245 -2.35 -2.18 17.08
CA ILE A 245 -2.12 -0.94 16.36
C ILE A 245 -0.83 -0.32 16.85
N ILE A 246 0.12 -0.10 15.92
CA ILE A 246 1.38 0.60 16.16
C ILE A 246 1.24 2.00 15.58
N PRO A 247 1.24 3.06 16.39
CA PRO A 247 1.13 4.42 15.88
C PRO A 247 2.48 4.92 15.38
N GLU A 248 2.46 5.73 14.33
CA GLU A 248 3.61 6.49 13.86
C GLU A 248 3.29 7.98 13.82
N ILE A 249 4.20 8.77 14.38
CA ILE A 249 4.35 10.21 14.14
C ILE A 249 5.71 10.40 13.49
N ASP A 250 5.73 10.81 12.24
CA ASP A 250 6.95 10.88 11.45
C ASP A 250 7.75 12.14 11.76
N LEU A 251 9.01 11.94 12.16
CA LEU A 251 9.92 12.94 12.72
C LEU A 251 11.38 12.60 12.35
N PRO A 252 12.30 13.57 12.25
CA PRO A 252 12.08 15.02 12.20
C PRO A 252 11.79 15.52 10.79
N GLY A 253 11.88 14.67 9.77
CA GLY A 253 11.43 14.89 8.41
C GLY A 253 9.90 14.90 8.31
N HIS A 254 9.36 14.90 7.10
CA HIS A 254 7.92 14.78 6.83
C HIS A 254 7.00 15.63 7.71
N SER A 255 7.52 16.81 8.11
CA SER A 255 6.92 17.68 9.13
C SER A 255 6.31 18.95 8.57
N ARG A 256 6.05 19.02 7.25
CA ARG A 256 5.49 20.21 6.60
C ARG A 256 4.09 20.55 7.12
N ASN A 257 3.28 19.56 7.40
CA ASN A 257 1.95 19.78 7.98
C ASN A 257 2.05 20.49 9.32
N ILE A 258 2.78 19.91 10.27
CA ILE A 258 2.94 20.51 11.61
C ILE A 258 3.67 21.86 11.54
N ALA A 259 4.64 22.02 10.63
CA ALA A 259 5.31 23.30 10.43
C ALA A 259 4.42 24.38 9.80
N SER A 260 3.29 24.02 9.20
CA SER A 260 2.27 24.96 8.75
C SER A 260 1.34 25.41 9.89
N VAL A 261 1.21 24.59 10.93
CA VAL A 261 0.44 24.89 12.15
C VAL A 261 1.32 25.59 13.19
N HIS A 262 2.54 25.09 13.39
CA HIS A 262 3.57 25.55 14.31
C HIS A 262 4.84 25.96 13.55
N PRO A 263 4.83 27.13 12.87
CA PRO A 263 6.01 27.55 12.08
C PRO A 263 7.28 27.75 12.89
N GLU A 264 7.15 27.94 14.21
CA GLU A 264 8.24 28.09 15.17
C GLU A 264 9.09 26.82 15.35
N ILE A 265 8.60 25.63 14.99
CA ILE A 265 9.40 24.41 15.12
C ILE A 265 10.60 24.37 14.17
N ARG A 266 10.54 25.14 13.09
CA ARG A 266 11.56 25.17 12.03
C ARG A 266 12.80 25.96 12.44
N CYS A 267 13.88 25.69 11.73
CA CYS A 267 15.09 26.48 11.81
C CYS A 267 14.85 27.94 11.44
N ASN A 268 15.51 28.85 12.17
CA ASN A 268 15.44 30.28 11.94
C ASN A 268 16.48 30.69 10.88
N TYR A 269 16.05 30.92 9.64
CA TYR A 269 16.86 31.43 8.54
C TYR A 269 16.01 32.30 7.59
N PRO A 270 16.63 33.09 6.70
CA PRO A 270 15.92 34.06 5.89
C PRO A 270 14.75 33.46 5.06
N PRO A 271 13.58 34.13 5.02
CA PRO A 271 12.38 33.64 4.33
C PRO A 271 12.53 33.43 2.83
N ASP A 272 13.47 34.16 2.18
CA ASP A 272 13.77 34.06 0.74
C ASP A 272 14.38 32.71 0.33
N THR A 273 14.81 31.91 1.30
CA THR A 273 15.34 30.57 1.09
C THR A 273 14.29 29.48 1.27
N LEU A 274 13.07 29.83 1.72
CA LEU A 274 11.95 28.91 1.87
C LEU A 274 11.25 28.73 0.54
N SER A 275 10.87 27.49 0.21
CA SER A 275 9.96 27.23 -0.89
C SER A 275 8.59 27.81 -0.54
N THR A 276 8.17 28.85 -1.26
CA THR A 276 6.85 29.50 -1.08
C THR A 276 5.71 28.69 -1.70
N ASN A 277 6.01 27.58 -2.36
CA ASN A 277 5.09 26.88 -3.26
C ASN A 277 4.33 25.72 -2.62
N GLY A 278 4.25 25.68 -1.31
CA GLY A 278 3.45 24.68 -0.58
C GLY A 278 4.09 23.28 -0.52
N TYR A 279 5.20 23.03 -1.19
CA TYR A 279 6.00 21.83 -1.04
C TYR A 279 7.35 22.16 -0.45
N ASP A 280 7.40 22.30 0.85
CA ASP A 280 8.66 22.43 1.57
C ASP A 280 9.04 21.10 2.22
N TYR A 281 9.57 20.19 1.41
CA TYR A 281 10.15 18.93 1.87
C TYR A 281 11.38 19.11 2.76
N ARG A 282 11.80 20.36 3.01
CA ARG A 282 12.84 20.73 3.96
C ARG A 282 12.30 21.10 5.33
N SER A 283 11.00 20.88 5.58
CA SER A 283 10.39 21.14 6.88
C SER A 283 10.80 20.07 7.90
N ALA A 284 12.06 20.13 8.35
CA ALA A 284 12.51 19.38 9.49
C ALA A 284 12.49 20.25 10.77
N TRP A 285 12.33 19.60 11.92
CA TRP A 285 12.40 20.27 13.21
C TRP A 285 13.78 20.87 13.48
N CYS A 286 13.83 22.06 14.06
CA CYS A 286 15.09 22.64 14.51
C CYS A 286 15.62 21.87 15.74
N VAL A 287 16.72 21.16 15.57
CA VAL A 287 17.31 20.31 16.62
C VAL A 287 17.87 21.12 17.81
N ALA A 288 18.30 22.36 17.56
CA ALA A 288 18.86 23.24 18.57
C ALA A 288 17.82 23.92 19.47
N ARG A 289 16.53 23.81 19.15
CA ARG A 289 15.46 24.52 19.87
C ARG A 289 14.85 23.63 20.94
N GLU A 290 15.08 23.97 22.22
CA GLU A 290 14.59 23.16 23.35
C GLU A 290 13.06 23.15 23.48
N GLU A 291 12.37 24.22 23.06
CA GLU A 291 10.91 24.31 23.06
C GLU A 291 10.27 23.23 22.18
N ASN A 292 10.96 22.83 21.12
CA ASN A 292 10.49 21.75 20.24
C ASN A 292 10.36 20.42 21.01
N TYR A 293 11.29 20.15 21.90
CA TYR A 293 11.24 18.91 22.69
C TYR A 293 10.17 18.94 23.79
N ALA A 294 9.80 20.12 24.26
CA ALA A 294 8.64 20.26 25.16
C ALA A 294 7.34 19.92 24.43
N LEU A 295 7.12 20.48 23.23
CA LEU A 295 5.97 20.16 22.39
C LEU A 295 5.93 18.66 22.02
N LEU A 296 7.07 18.09 21.65
CA LEU A 296 7.17 16.66 21.33
C LEU A 296 6.92 15.76 22.56
N ALA A 297 7.32 16.20 23.76
CA ALA A 297 7.05 15.46 24.99
C ALA A 297 5.54 15.44 25.31
N ASP A 298 4.82 16.54 25.10
CA ASP A 298 3.36 16.58 25.24
C ASP A 298 2.68 15.64 24.23
N ILE A 299 3.05 15.73 22.94
CA ILE A 299 2.50 14.89 21.87
C ILE A 299 2.74 13.40 22.15
N LEU A 300 4.01 13.02 22.36
CA LEU A 300 4.38 11.63 22.58
C LEU A 300 3.86 11.10 23.92
N GLY A 301 3.76 11.94 24.93
CA GLY A 301 3.15 11.59 26.23
C GLY A 301 1.68 11.16 26.07
N GLU A 302 0.88 11.92 25.32
CA GLU A 302 -0.52 11.56 25.05
C GLU A 302 -0.63 10.27 24.20
N LEU A 303 0.23 10.10 23.20
CA LEU A 303 0.26 8.88 22.40
C LEU A 303 0.64 7.66 23.24
N CYS A 304 1.66 7.76 24.09
CA CYS A 304 2.06 6.68 24.98
C CYS A 304 0.93 6.25 25.93
N ALA A 305 0.12 7.20 26.40
CA ALA A 305 -1.04 6.92 27.26
C ALA A 305 -2.22 6.31 26.45
N LEU A 306 -2.35 6.66 25.18
CA LEU A 306 -3.45 6.22 24.32
C LEU A 306 -3.24 4.81 23.78
N PHE A 307 -2.03 4.49 23.31
CA PHE A 307 -1.73 3.24 22.63
C PHE A 307 -1.12 2.20 23.58
N PRO A 308 -1.68 0.99 23.67
CA PRO A 308 -1.13 -0.09 24.49
C PRO A 308 0.17 -0.66 23.92
N SER A 309 0.48 -0.43 22.64
CA SER A 309 1.69 -0.91 21.99
C SER A 309 2.94 -0.57 22.79
N GLU A 310 3.86 -1.53 22.92
CA GLU A 310 5.17 -1.33 23.53
C GLU A 310 6.02 -0.34 22.73
N TYR A 311 5.82 -0.29 21.41
CA TYR A 311 6.55 0.55 20.47
C TYR A 311 5.70 1.72 19.96
N ILE A 312 6.31 2.89 19.91
CA ILE A 312 5.79 4.06 19.19
C ILE A 312 6.80 4.36 18.07
N HIS A 313 6.32 4.40 16.83
CA HIS A 313 7.17 4.72 15.68
C HIS A 313 7.31 6.24 15.54
N VAL A 314 8.55 6.70 15.43
CA VAL A 314 8.91 8.12 15.42
C VAL A 314 9.67 8.54 14.16
N GLY A 315 9.47 7.79 13.06
CA GLY A 315 10.04 8.14 11.75
C GLY A 315 11.54 7.97 11.64
N GLY A 316 12.22 9.01 11.19
CA GLY A 316 13.67 9.05 11.01
C GLY A 316 14.11 8.77 9.58
N ASP A 317 13.26 9.05 8.60
CA ASP A 317 13.53 8.89 7.18
C ASP A 317 13.59 10.22 6.43
N GLU A 318 14.27 10.19 5.31
CA GLU A 318 14.33 11.23 4.27
C GLU A 318 14.60 12.67 4.78
N VAL A 319 15.33 12.83 5.87
CA VAL A 319 15.56 14.14 6.49
C VAL A 319 16.41 15.05 5.59
N ASP A 320 15.84 16.16 5.12
CA ASP A 320 16.61 17.19 4.41
C ASP A 320 17.39 18.08 5.40
N MET A 321 18.68 17.83 5.50
CA MET A 321 19.56 18.55 6.41
C MET A 321 19.97 19.95 5.92
N THR A 322 19.40 20.42 4.80
CA THR A 322 19.77 21.75 4.23
C THR A 322 19.45 22.86 5.21
N GLN A 323 18.38 22.75 5.99
CA GLN A 323 18.01 23.73 7.00
C GLN A 323 19.03 23.77 8.13
N TRP A 324 19.44 22.63 8.66
CA TRP A 324 20.39 22.51 9.74
C TRP A 324 21.78 23.07 9.36
N LYS A 325 22.20 22.85 8.10
CA LYS A 325 23.47 23.39 7.56
C LYS A 325 23.49 24.93 7.51
N ARG A 326 22.32 25.56 7.43
CA ARG A 326 22.18 27.02 7.33
C ARG A 326 21.74 27.67 8.64
N CYS A 327 21.15 26.94 9.55
CA CYS A 327 20.64 27.43 10.84
C CYS A 327 21.80 27.80 11.77
N PRO A 328 21.89 29.08 12.22
CA PRO A 328 22.96 29.49 13.14
C PRO A 328 22.95 28.70 14.46
N ASP A 329 21.75 28.37 14.99
CA ASP A 329 21.57 27.68 16.26
C ASP A 329 22.01 26.21 16.13
N CYS A 330 21.60 25.51 15.07
CA CYS A 330 22.04 24.14 14.80
C CYS A 330 23.57 24.09 14.59
N GLN A 331 24.15 25.07 13.89
CA GLN A 331 25.59 25.16 13.70
C GLN A 331 26.33 25.49 15.00
N ALA A 332 25.74 26.28 15.89
CA ALA A 332 26.30 26.53 17.23
C ALA A 332 26.26 25.26 18.10
N LEU A 333 25.15 24.53 18.08
CA LEU A 333 25.01 23.26 18.76
C LEU A 333 26.05 22.21 18.28
N MET A 334 26.24 22.12 16.95
CA MET A 334 27.26 21.24 16.38
C MET A 334 28.66 21.57 16.90
N ARG A 335 29.04 22.87 16.88
CA ARG A 335 30.34 23.32 17.42
C ARG A 335 30.47 23.00 18.89
N GLN A 336 29.44 23.29 19.70
CA GLN A 336 29.43 23.03 21.13
C GLN A 336 29.65 21.56 21.46
N ARG A 337 29.06 20.65 20.66
CA ARG A 337 29.13 19.20 20.87
C ARG A 337 30.23 18.51 20.07
N GLY A 338 31.04 19.24 19.31
CA GLY A 338 32.10 18.68 18.48
C GLY A 338 31.60 17.81 17.32
N MET A 339 30.39 18.07 16.83
CA MET A 339 29.80 17.35 15.71
C MET A 339 30.41 17.83 14.38
N ALA A 340 30.83 16.88 13.56
CA ALA A 340 31.45 17.16 12.25
C ALA A 340 30.44 17.04 11.07
N ASP A 341 29.37 16.26 11.26
CA ASP A 341 28.38 15.95 10.23
C ASP A 341 26.96 16.27 10.72
N PRO A 342 26.13 16.93 9.91
CA PRO A 342 24.73 17.18 10.24
C PRO A 342 23.90 15.93 10.57
N HIS A 343 24.27 14.74 10.09
CA HIS A 343 23.63 13.49 10.51
C HIS A 343 23.71 13.25 12.02
N GLN A 344 24.73 13.78 12.68
CA GLN A 344 24.83 13.70 14.14
C GLN A 344 23.79 14.56 14.87
N LEU A 345 23.18 15.55 14.19
CA LEU A 345 22.01 16.25 14.70
C LEU A 345 20.75 15.37 14.63
N GLU A 346 20.60 14.58 13.58
CA GLU A 346 19.54 13.60 13.47
C GLU A 346 19.69 12.52 14.57
N ASP A 347 20.88 11.98 14.74
CA ASP A 347 21.18 11.04 15.84
C ASP A 347 20.76 11.63 17.20
N LEU A 348 21.14 12.90 17.47
CA LEU A 348 20.77 13.58 18.70
C LEU A 348 19.24 13.73 18.84
N PHE A 349 18.56 14.11 17.77
CA PHE A 349 17.11 14.25 17.75
C PHE A 349 16.43 12.92 18.08
N MET A 350 16.82 11.85 17.40
CA MET A 350 16.26 10.51 17.61
C MET A 350 16.55 9.96 19.02
N GLN A 351 17.76 10.23 19.57
CA GLN A 351 18.07 9.91 20.96
C GLN A 351 17.16 10.67 21.95
N ARG A 352 16.82 11.93 21.65
CA ARG A 352 15.86 12.71 22.46
C ARG A 352 14.45 12.13 22.38
N MET A 353 14.01 11.69 21.20
CA MET A 353 12.72 10.98 21.02
C MET A 353 12.70 9.68 21.83
N ALA A 354 13.75 8.88 21.73
CA ALA A 354 13.88 7.64 22.50
C ALA A 354 13.83 7.91 24.04
N ALA A 355 14.47 8.98 24.51
CA ALA A 355 14.43 9.35 25.93
C ALA A 355 13.02 9.76 26.39
N ILE A 356 12.28 10.52 25.57
CA ILE A 356 10.87 10.89 25.87
C ILE A 356 9.99 9.64 25.94
N LEU A 357 10.13 8.72 24.98
CA LEU A 357 9.37 7.47 24.95
C LEU A 357 9.69 6.59 26.17
N SER A 358 10.98 6.43 26.48
CA SER A 358 11.45 5.64 27.64
C SER A 358 10.90 6.20 28.96
N ALA A 359 10.86 7.54 29.12
CA ALA A 359 10.29 8.19 30.30
C ALA A 359 8.78 7.88 30.45
N ASN A 360 8.10 7.54 29.36
CA ASN A 360 6.69 7.13 29.32
C ASN A 360 6.51 5.60 29.25
N GLY A 361 7.57 4.81 29.50
CA GLY A 361 7.53 3.34 29.51
C GLY A 361 7.35 2.70 28.15
N LYS A 362 7.71 3.40 27.07
CA LYS A 362 7.64 2.92 25.69
C LYS A 362 9.02 2.81 25.05
N ARG A 363 9.11 2.06 23.96
CA ARG A 363 10.34 1.84 23.18
C ARG A 363 10.19 2.51 21.80
N PRO A 364 11.28 3.05 21.23
CA PRO A 364 11.20 3.66 19.91
C PRO A 364 11.17 2.59 18.82
N ALA A 365 10.33 2.82 17.80
CA ALA A 365 10.42 2.20 16.51
C ALA A 365 10.81 3.28 15.48
N VAL A 366 11.67 2.95 14.53
CA VAL A 366 12.26 3.91 13.60
C VAL A 366 12.47 3.31 12.21
N TRP A 367 12.52 4.15 11.19
CA TRP A 367 13.01 3.76 9.88
C TRP A 367 14.52 3.48 9.91
N ASN A 368 15.02 2.69 8.97
CA ASN A 368 16.42 2.23 8.98
C ASN A 368 17.46 3.36 8.87
N GLU A 369 17.08 4.53 8.37
CA GLU A 369 17.99 5.68 8.25
C GLU A 369 18.41 6.22 9.61
N ALA A 370 17.51 6.25 10.58
CA ALA A 370 17.77 6.70 11.94
C ALA A 370 18.91 5.92 12.64
N VAL A 371 19.28 4.76 12.14
CA VAL A 371 20.40 3.93 12.66
C VAL A 371 21.52 3.72 11.64
N ALA A 372 21.49 4.45 10.52
CA ALA A 372 22.48 4.29 9.45
C ALA A 372 23.87 4.76 9.88
N THR A 373 23.96 5.93 10.49
CA THR A 373 25.20 6.59 10.92
C THR A 373 25.41 6.56 12.42
N GLY A 374 24.33 6.67 13.20
CA GLY A 374 24.37 6.73 14.65
C GLY A 374 23.99 5.42 15.33
N ASP A 375 24.05 5.45 16.64
CA ASP A 375 23.66 4.35 17.51
C ASP A 375 22.48 4.79 18.39
N LEU A 376 21.30 4.25 18.12
CA LEU A 376 20.20 4.24 19.06
C LEU A 376 20.39 3.09 20.06
N ALA A 377 19.69 3.15 21.18
CA ALA A 377 19.65 2.05 22.12
C ALA A 377 19.16 0.76 21.42
N HIS A 378 19.81 -0.38 21.68
CA HIS A 378 19.48 -1.65 21.02
C HIS A 378 18.11 -2.23 21.37
N ASP A 379 17.36 -1.60 22.28
CA ASP A 379 15.96 -1.87 22.51
C ASP A 379 15.04 -1.17 21.51
N SER A 380 15.58 -0.36 20.59
CA SER A 380 14.85 0.22 19.45
C SER A 380 14.53 -0.86 18.42
N ARG A 381 13.35 -0.73 17.77
CA ARG A 381 12.95 -1.57 16.65
C ARG A 381 13.13 -0.83 15.34
N VAL A 382 13.83 -1.47 14.39
CA VAL A 382 14.13 -0.87 13.09
C VAL A 382 13.20 -1.43 12.00
N TYR A 383 12.64 -0.56 11.18
CA TYR A 383 11.85 -0.91 10.01
C TYR A 383 12.68 -0.69 8.75
N GLY A 384 13.12 -1.79 8.14
CA GLY A 384 14.04 -1.77 6.99
C GLY A 384 13.28 -1.65 5.68
N TRP A 385 13.19 -0.45 5.12
CA TRP A 385 12.39 -0.18 3.93
C TRP A 385 13.18 0.09 2.65
N GLN A 386 14.34 0.75 2.76
CA GLN A 386 15.09 1.23 1.60
C GLN A 386 15.56 0.12 0.66
N SER A 387 15.98 -1.00 1.23
CA SER A 387 16.44 -2.16 0.47
C SER A 387 16.64 -3.38 1.36
N VAL A 388 16.82 -4.55 0.74
CA VAL A 388 17.27 -5.76 1.46
C VAL A 388 18.59 -5.49 2.20
N LYS A 389 19.50 -4.71 1.60
CA LYS A 389 20.78 -4.37 2.26
C LYS A 389 20.57 -3.57 3.56
N ALA A 390 19.64 -2.62 3.58
CA ALA A 390 19.33 -1.86 4.80
C ALA A 390 18.81 -2.77 5.92
N CYS A 391 18.01 -3.77 5.59
CA CYS A 391 17.57 -4.79 6.56
C CYS A 391 18.74 -5.64 7.07
N LEU A 392 19.67 -6.05 6.19
CA LEU A 392 20.87 -6.79 6.56
C LEU A 392 21.77 -5.96 7.47
N ASP A 393 21.97 -4.68 7.17
CA ASP A 393 22.80 -3.78 7.97
C ASP A 393 22.19 -3.57 9.39
N ALA A 394 20.88 -3.34 9.50
CA ALA A 394 20.19 -3.19 10.78
C ALA A 394 20.29 -4.46 11.64
N THR A 395 20.02 -5.63 11.04
CA THR A 395 20.13 -6.92 11.74
C THR A 395 21.56 -7.25 12.13
N ALA A 396 22.57 -6.89 11.31
CA ALA A 396 23.98 -7.07 11.63
C ALA A 396 24.46 -6.18 12.79
N LYS A 397 23.86 -4.99 12.94
CA LYS A 397 24.07 -4.10 14.10
C LYS A 397 23.37 -4.62 15.38
N GLY A 398 22.54 -5.66 15.31
CA GLY A 398 21.87 -6.28 16.45
C GLY A 398 20.50 -5.69 16.79
N TYR A 399 19.93 -4.84 15.93
CA TYR A 399 18.57 -4.30 16.14
C TYR A 399 17.49 -5.32 15.81
N GLU A 400 16.45 -5.39 16.63
CA GLU A 400 15.17 -6.02 16.22
C GLU A 400 14.69 -5.35 14.93
N THR A 401 14.53 -6.13 13.87
CA THR A 401 14.25 -5.59 12.55
C THR A 401 12.96 -6.17 11.96
N VAL A 402 12.05 -5.28 11.57
CA VAL A 402 10.91 -5.58 10.68
C VAL A 402 11.41 -5.44 9.25
N VAL A 403 11.36 -6.53 8.48
CA VAL A 403 11.87 -6.58 7.11
C VAL A 403 10.75 -6.17 6.15
N MET A 404 10.94 -5.04 5.46
CA MET A 404 9.93 -4.48 4.55
C MET A 404 10.53 -3.73 3.34
N PRO A 405 11.56 -4.27 2.66
CA PRO A 405 12.20 -3.56 1.56
C PRO A 405 11.18 -3.20 0.45
N GLY A 406 11.20 -1.93 0.02
CA GLY A 406 10.19 -1.35 -0.86
C GLY A 406 10.04 -2.08 -2.20
N GLU A 407 11.13 -2.63 -2.73
CA GLU A 407 11.14 -3.41 -3.97
C GLU A 407 10.38 -4.75 -3.89
N TYR A 408 9.90 -5.15 -2.68
CA TYR A 408 9.08 -6.34 -2.44
C TYR A 408 7.76 -6.06 -1.74
N PHE A 409 7.72 -5.06 -0.84
CA PHE A 409 6.62 -4.94 0.12
C PHE A 409 5.95 -3.56 0.16
N TYR A 410 6.33 -2.60 -0.71
CA TYR A 410 5.58 -1.36 -0.88
C TYR A 410 4.45 -1.57 -1.90
N PHE A 411 3.22 -1.66 -1.39
CA PHE A 411 2.06 -2.02 -2.20
C PHE A 411 1.41 -0.82 -2.92
N ASP A 412 1.96 0.35 -2.76
CA ASP A 412 1.73 1.52 -3.62
C ASP A 412 2.51 1.44 -4.95
N MET A 413 3.51 0.55 -5.06
CA MET A 413 4.19 0.26 -6.32
C MET A 413 3.25 -0.41 -7.34
N ARG A 414 3.29 0.06 -8.59
CA ARG A 414 2.51 -0.54 -9.70
C ARG A 414 2.89 -2.00 -9.93
N GLN A 415 1.92 -2.78 -10.37
CA GLN A 415 2.10 -4.22 -10.55
C GLN A 415 2.49 -4.61 -11.99
N THR A 416 2.23 -3.71 -12.95
CA THR A 416 2.77 -3.76 -14.32
C THR A 416 3.16 -2.35 -14.78
N PRO A 417 3.98 -2.19 -15.84
CA PRO A 417 4.34 -0.87 -16.36
C PRO A 417 3.17 -0.03 -16.87
N HIS A 418 1.98 -0.62 -17.01
CA HIS A 418 0.79 0.01 -17.60
C HIS A 418 -0.31 0.29 -16.57
N GLU A 419 -0.07 -0.02 -15.30
CA GLU A 419 -0.99 0.27 -14.19
C GLU A 419 -0.61 1.56 -13.48
N ASP A 420 -1.57 2.13 -12.77
CA ASP A 420 -1.33 3.23 -11.86
C ASP A 420 -0.52 2.75 -10.65
N GLY A 421 0.16 3.65 -9.98
CA GLY A 421 1.01 3.39 -8.83
C GLY A 421 2.41 3.98 -9.00
N HIS A 422 3.16 3.97 -7.93
CA HIS A 422 4.58 4.34 -7.96
C HIS A 422 5.43 3.26 -8.64
N ASP A 423 6.66 3.60 -9.03
CA ASP A 423 7.61 2.67 -9.66
C ASP A 423 9.07 2.91 -9.25
N TRP A 424 9.28 3.80 -8.28
CA TRP A 424 10.62 4.20 -7.85
C TRP A 424 11.40 3.04 -7.19
N ALA A 425 10.73 2.13 -6.45
CA ALA A 425 11.38 0.97 -5.86
C ALA A 425 11.41 -0.22 -6.83
N ALA A 426 10.27 -0.56 -7.43
CA ALA A 426 10.14 -1.64 -8.40
C ALA A 426 8.75 -1.66 -9.04
N VAL A 427 8.59 -2.49 -10.07
CA VAL A 427 7.29 -2.91 -10.62
C VAL A 427 7.10 -4.38 -10.30
N PHE A 428 6.08 -4.76 -9.51
CA PHE A 428 5.93 -6.14 -9.05
C PHE A 428 4.51 -6.51 -8.64
N ASP A 429 4.20 -7.78 -8.81
CA ASP A 429 2.94 -8.42 -8.43
C ASP A 429 3.09 -9.37 -7.22
N ALA A 430 2.03 -10.08 -6.88
CA ALA A 430 2.02 -11.04 -5.78
C ALA A 430 3.02 -12.19 -5.94
N LYS A 431 3.42 -12.52 -7.18
CA LYS A 431 4.43 -13.57 -7.42
C LYS A 431 5.79 -13.16 -6.88
N LYS A 432 6.19 -11.90 -7.08
CA LYS A 432 7.45 -11.39 -6.54
C LYS A 432 7.42 -11.32 -5.02
N VAL A 433 6.30 -10.90 -4.42
CA VAL A 433 6.11 -10.92 -2.95
C VAL A 433 6.29 -12.32 -2.39
N PHE A 434 5.58 -13.31 -2.97
CA PHE A 434 5.68 -14.71 -2.56
C PHE A 434 7.09 -15.28 -2.72
N GLY A 435 7.84 -14.83 -3.73
CA GLY A 435 9.21 -15.26 -4.01
C GLY A 435 10.28 -14.71 -3.06
N PHE A 436 9.91 -13.90 -2.06
CA PHE A 436 10.89 -13.43 -1.07
C PHE A 436 11.33 -14.57 -0.14
N ASP A 437 12.63 -14.83 -0.11
CA ASP A 437 13.23 -15.81 0.79
C ASP A 437 14.47 -15.22 1.48
N PHE A 438 14.55 -15.35 2.79
CA PHE A 438 15.62 -14.77 3.59
C PHE A 438 17.01 -15.34 3.24
N THR A 439 17.07 -16.65 2.98
CA THR A 439 18.31 -17.32 2.61
C THR A 439 18.86 -16.80 1.28
N ASP A 440 17.97 -16.69 0.29
CA ASP A 440 18.34 -16.15 -1.03
C ASP A 440 18.75 -14.67 -0.97
N LYS A 441 18.28 -13.95 0.05
CA LYS A 441 18.64 -12.55 0.30
C LYS A 441 19.89 -12.38 1.16
N GLY A 442 20.50 -13.47 1.61
CA GLY A 442 21.77 -13.47 2.30
C GLY A 442 21.69 -13.23 3.81
N PHE A 443 20.51 -13.39 4.42
CA PHE A 443 20.41 -13.33 5.88
C PHE A 443 21.10 -14.53 6.53
N SER A 444 22.10 -14.27 7.37
CA SER A 444 22.75 -15.32 8.16
C SER A 444 21.85 -15.81 9.30
N PRO A 445 22.10 -17.00 9.86
CA PRO A 445 21.39 -17.47 11.06
C PRO A 445 21.48 -16.50 12.25
N GLU A 446 22.59 -15.76 12.38
CA GLU A 446 22.77 -14.72 13.41
C GLU A 446 21.82 -13.56 13.18
N GLN A 447 21.78 -13.03 11.96
CA GLN A 447 20.87 -11.94 11.58
C GLN A 447 19.40 -12.34 11.70
N MET A 448 19.06 -13.59 11.38
CA MET A 448 17.70 -14.11 11.52
C MET A 448 17.19 -14.10 12.97
N ARG A 449 18.06 -14.09 13.99
CA ARG A 449 17.64 -13.91 15.38
C ARG A 449 17.10 -12.52 15.68
N ASN A 450 17.53 -11.54 14.90
CA ASN A 450 17.12 -10.14 15.01
C ASN A 450 15.95 -9.79 14.07
N VAL A 451 15.53 -10.69 13.17
CA VAL A 451 14.36 -10.51 12.35
C VAL A 451 13.11 -10.85 13.15
N VAL A 452 12.28 -9.84 13.46
CA VAL A 452 11.02 -10.05 14.20
C VAL A 452 9.87 -10.43 13.27
N GLY A 453 9.95 -10.08 11.99
CA GLY A 453 8.96 -10.44 10.99
C GLY A 453 8.99 -9.60 9.73
N LEU A 454 7.86 -9.63 9.01
CA LEU A 454 7.65 -8.96 7.74
C LEU A 454 6.51 -7.95 7.84
N GLN A 455 6.63 -6.85 7.11
CA GLN A 455 5.56 -5.87 6.93
C GLN A 455 5.45 -5.46 5.47
N ALA A 456 4.23 -5.21 4.99
CA ALA A 456 4.01 -4.42 3.79
C ALA A 456 3.60 -3.00 4.15
N ALA A 457 3.78 -2.07 3.22
CA ALA A 457 3.32 -0.70 3.35
C ALA A 457 2.46 -0.30 2.16
N PHE A 458 1.49 0.56 2.40
CA PHE A 458 0.76 1.29 1.38
C PHE A 458 0.83 2.78 1.69
N PHE A 459 1.76 3.47 1.02
CA PHE A 459 1.80 4.91 1.01
C PHE A 459 0.74 5.45 0.05
N SER A 460 -0.02 6.44 0.49
CA SER A 460 -1.32 6.76 -0.12
C SER A 460 -1.33 8.01 -1.00
N GLU A 461 -0.16 8.53 -1.40
CA GLU A 461 -0.03 9.74 -2.22
C GLU A 461 -0.75 9.61 -3.56
N ALA A 462 -0.62 8.46 -4.22
CA ALA A 462 -1.31 8.20 -5.47
C ALA A 462 -2.81 7.95 -5.29
N TYR A 463 -3.22 7.44 -4.11
CA TYR A 463 -4.61 7.07 -3.86
C TYR A 463 -5.53 8.27 -3.83
N VAL A 464 -5.14 9.37 -3.20
CA VAL A 464 -5.97 10.58 -3.12
C VAL A 464 -6.34 11.14 -4.49
N SER A 465 -5.51 10.92 -5.51
CA SER A 465 -5.77 11.34 -6.89
C SER A 465 -6.78 10.43 -7.60
N HIS A 466 -7.02 9.25 -7.06
CA HIS A 466 -7.95 8.26 -7.60
C HIS A 466 -9.28 8.17 -6.84
N GLU A 467 -9.35 8.67 -5.63
CA GLU A 467 -10.57 8.88 -4.88
C GLU A 467 -11.32 10.12 -5.45
N PRO A 468 -12.57 10.12 -5.74
CA PRO A 468 -13.61 9.07 -5.68
C PRO A 468 -13.73 8.22 -6.96
N GLU A 469 -12.92 8.43 -7.99
CA GLU A 469 -13.03 7.76 -9.28
C GLU A 469 -12.75 6.25 -9.19
N LYS A 470 -11.90 5.86 -8.23
CA LYS A 470 -11.50 4.48 -7.98
C LYS A 470 -11.55 4.15 -6.47
N PRO A 471 -12.74 4.06 -5.87
CA PRO A 471 -12.87 3.77 -4.43
C PRO A 471 -12.25 2.42 -4.03
N ASP A 472 -12.06 1.53 -5.00
CA ASP A 472 -11.49 0.20 -4.81
C ASP A 472 -9.96 0.16 -5.00
N TYR A 473 -9.30 1.31 -5.17
CA TYR A 473 -7.88 1.38 -5.50
C TYR A 473 -6.99 0.70 -4.45
N LEU A 474 -7.26 0.94 -3.16
CA LEU A 474 -6.54 0.32 -2.06
C LEU A 474 -6.65 -1.21 -2.08
N ASP A 475 -7.86 -1.75 -2.24
CA ASP A 475 -8.07 -3.19 -2.36
C ASP A 475 -7.32 -3.78 -3.56
N TYR A 476 -7.45 -3.12 -4.72
CA TYR A 476 -6.81 -3.55 -5.96
C TYR A 476 -5.28 -3.57 -5.85
N MET A 477 -4.70 -2.57 -5.21
CA MET A 477 -3.26 -2.49 -5.03
C MET A 477 -2.75 -3.49 -4.00
N CYS A 478 -3.50 -3.74 -2.93
CA CYS A 478 -3.06 -4.58 -1.83
C CYS A 478 -3.36 -6.07 -2.04
N PHE A 479 -4.49 -6.42 -2.66
CA PHE A 479 -4.86 -7.83 -2.85
C PHE A 479 -4.63 -8.30 -4.30
N PRO A 480 -3.99 -9.48 -4.52
CA PRO A 480 -3.64 -10.52 -3.53
C PRO A 480 -2.21 -10.42 -2.94
N ARG A 481 -1.50 -9.28 -3.03
CA ARG A 481 -0.14 -9.15 -2.47
C ARG A 481 -0.09 -9.38 -0.97
N ILE A 482 -1.11 -8.91 -0.21
CA ILE A 482 -1.25 -9.21 1.23
C ILE A 482 -1.35 -10.73 1.48
N CYS A 483 -2.08 -11.47 0.63
CA CYS A 483 -2.19 -12.92 0.79
C CYS A 483 -0.82 -13.61 0.64
N ALA A 484 0.02 -13.12 -0.29
CA ALA A 484 1.37 -13.62 -0.49
C ALA A 484 2.28 -13.28 0.69
N LEU A 485 2.26 -12.03 1.17
CA LEU A 485 2.99 -11.61 2.37
C LEU A 485 2.60 -12.46 3.60
N ALA A 486 1.30 -12.55 3.86
CA ALA A 486 0.77 -13.33 4.98
C ALA A 486 1.24 -14.78 4.93
N ARG A 487 1.26 -15.38 3.73
CA ARG A 487 1.72 -16.75 3.53
C ARG A 487 3.19 -16.94 3.87
N ILE A 488 4.07 -16.05 3.36
CA ILE A 488 5.50 -16.17 3.63
C ILE A 488 5.86 -15.80 5.07
N ALA A 489 5.15 -14.87 5.68
CA ALA A 489 5.31 -14.50 7.09
C ALA A 489 4.81 -15.60 8.05
N TRP A 490 3.79 -16.38 7.63
CA TRP A 490 3.27 -17.48 8.42
C TRP A 490 4.12 -18.75 8.31
N ARG A 491 4.58 -19.12 7.09
CA ARG A 491 5.24 -20.42 6.84
C ARG A 491 6.41 -20.41 5.86
N GLY A 492 6.68 -19.29 5.18
CA GLY A 492 7.61 -19.27 4.06
C GLY A 492 6.93 -19.72 2.74
N ASN A 493 7.72 -20.01 1.73
CA ASN A 493 7.31 -20.24 0.34
C ASN A 493 7.68 -21.65 -0.20
N GLY A 494 7.90 -22.62 0.69
CA GLY A 494 8.45 -23.94 0.35
C GLY A 494 7.60 -24.78 -0.62
N GLU A 495 6.27 -24.51 -0.75
CA GLU A 495 5.41 -25.19 -1.73
C GLU A 495 5.62 -24.72 -3.17
N GLY A 496 6.28 -23.60 -3.37
CA GLY A 496 6.44 -22.96 -4.68
C GLY A 496 5.21 -22.19 -5.18
N TRP A 497 5.46 -21.30 -6.13
CA TRP A 497 4.44 -20.38 -6.64
C TRP A 497 3.22 -21.08 -7.25
N ASP A 498 3.42 -22.11 -8.07
CA ASP A 498 2.32 -22.72 -8.82
C ASP A 498 1.30 -23.42 -7.88
N ALA A 499 1.78 -24.09 -6.84
CA ALA A 499 0.91 -24.71 -5.84
C ALA A 499 0.17 -23.63 -5.01
N TYR A 500 0.87 -22.57 -4.59
CA TYR A 500 0.26 -21.44 -3.91
C TYR A 500 -0.80 -20.74 -4.77
N TYR A 501 -0.49 -20.43 -6.02
CA TYR A 501 -1.39 -19.76 -6.96
C TYR A 501 -2.64 -20.61 -7.24
N LYS A 502 -2.48 -21.91 -7.43
CA LYS A 502 -3.61 -22.82 -7.56
C LYS A 502 -4.55 -22.76 -6.36
N GLY A 503 -4.00 -22.81 -5.14
CA GLY A 503 -4.79 -22.68 -3.92
C GLY A 503 -5.48 -21.32 -3.77
N LEU A 504 -4.82 -20.24 -4.21
CA LEU A 504 -5.38 -18.90 -4.24
C LEU A 504 -6.61 -18.83 -5.15
N VAL A 505 -6.51 -19.35 -6.37
CA VAL A 505 -7.59 -19.36 -7.38
C VAL A 505 -8.74 -20.25 -6.94
N GLU A 506 -8.46 -21.52 -6.60
CA GLU A 506 -9.50 -22.52 -6.34
C GLU A 506 -10.29 -22.29 -5.05
N LYS A 507 -9.70 -21.58 -4.08
CA LYS A 507 -10.28 -21.52 -2.72
C LYS A 507 -10.40 -20.12 -2.16
N HIS A 508 -9.50 -19.21 -2.53
CA HIS A 508 -9.43 -17.93 -1.86
C HIS A 508 -10.11 -16.80 -2.64
N TYR A 509 -10.18 -16.88 -3.95
CA TYR A 509 -10.90 -15.89 -4.78
C TYR A 509 -12.36 -15.76 -4.35
N ASP A 510 -13.04 -16.88 -4.09
CA ASP A 510 -14.42 -16.86 -3.60
C ASP A 510 -14.56 -16.21 -2.24
N ARG A 511 -13.60 -16.42 -1.35
CA ARG A 511 -13.60 -15.81 -0.01
C ARG A 511 -13.35 -14.30 -0.10
N MET A 512 -12.37 -13.88 -0.89
CA MET A 512 -12.13 -12.45 -1.12
C MET A 512 -13.35 -11.75 -1.70
N ALA A 513 -14.02 -12.39 -2.65
CA ALA A 513 -15.26 -11.86 -3.22
C ALA A 513 -16.40 -11.76 -2.18
N ALA A 514 -16.55 -12.77 -1.31
CA ALA A 514 -17.54 -12.76 -0.24
C ALA A 514 -17.26 -11.69 0.83
N MET A 515 -15.99 -11.35 1.05
CA MET A 515 -15.57 -10.20 1.90
C MET A 515 -15.79 -8.85 1.21
N GLY A 516 -16.21 -8.82 -0.06
CA GLY A 516 -16.34 -7.59 -0.82
C GLY A 516 -15.02 -6.96 -1.26
N ILE A 517 -13.91 -7.73 -1.26
CA ILE A 517 -12.61 -7.23 -1.72
C ILE A 517 -12.62 -7.07 -3.23
N ARG A 518 -12.20 -5.91 -3.73
CA ARG A 518 -12.03 -5.60 -5.15
C ARG A 518 -10.59 -5.94 -5.60
N PHE A 519 -10.25 -7.22 -5.50
CA PHE A 519 -8.88 -7.69 -5.71
C PHE A 519 -8.44 -7.69 -7.19
N ARG A 520 -7.14 -7.54 -7.38
CA ARG A 520 -6.51 -7.63 -8.70
C ARG A 520 -6.34 -9.09 -9.13
N LEU A 521 -6.77 -9.40 -10.33
CA LEU A 521 -6.45 -10.65 -11.02
C LEU A 521 -5.14 -10.51 -11.81
N PHE A 522 -4.52 -11.64 -12.13
CA PHE A 522 -3.40 -11.63 -13.06
C PHE A 522 -3.89 -11.32 -14.48
N PRO A 523 -3.10 -10.56 -15.28
CA PRO A 523 -3.51 -10.20 -16.62
C PRO A 523 -3.60 -11.44 -17.52
N PRO A 524 -4.56 -11.46 -18.49
CA PRO A 524 -4.67 -12.55 -19.44
C PRO A 524 -3.45 -12.60 -20.37
N LYS A 525 -3.17 -13.77 -20.88
CA LYS A 525 -2.17 -13.98 -21.94
C LYS A 525 -2.79 -13.70 -23.30
N VAL A 526 -2.25 -12.72 -23.99
CA VAL A 526 -2.73 -12.29 -25.31
C VAL A 526 -1.70 -12.64 -26.37
N SER A 527 -2.12 -13.36 -27.41
CA SER A 527 -1.32 -13.64 -28.60
C SER A 527 -2.06 -13.20 -29.87
N TYR A 528 -1.33 -12.71 -30.85
CA TYR A 528 -1.86 -12.35 -32.15
C TYR A 528 -1.17 -13.16 -33.25
N LYS A 529 -1.97 -13.86 -34.04
CA LYS A 529 -1.49 -14.64 -35.15
C LYS A 529 -2.56 -14.72 -36.23
N ASP A 530 -2.14 -14.66 -37.52
CA ASP A 530 -3.01 -14.84 -38.69
C ASP A 530 -4.27 -13.91 -38.68
N GLY A 531 -4.09 -12.65 -38.22
CA GLY A 531 -5.16 -11.67 -38.18
C GLY A 531 -6.20 -11.89 -37.05
N ALA A 532 -5.86 -12.68 -36.03
CA ALA A 532 -6.73 -12.94 -34.91
C ALA A 532 -6.01 -12.88 -33.56
N PHE A 533 -6.71 -12.35 -32.54
CA PHE A 533 -6.28 -12.43 -31.13
C PHE A 533 -6.77 -13.72 -30.51
N THR A 534 -5.84 -14.45 -29.89
CA THR A 534 -6.15 -15.57 -28.99
C THR A 534 -5.78 -15.16 -27.56
N VAL A 535 -6.73 -15.30 -26.65
CA VAL A 535 -6.58 -14.85 -25.25
C VAL A 535 -6.92 -15.99 -24.30
N THR A 536 -6.09 -16.18 -23.29
CA THR A 536 -6.29 -17.19 -22.24
C THR A 536 -6.08 -16.58 -20.85
N ALA A 537 -6.79 -17.09 -19.86
CA ALA A 537 -6.61 -16.78 -18.45
C ALA A 537 -6.25 -18.07 -17.71
N ASP A 538 -5.13 -18.06 -16.97
CA ASP A 538 -4.64 -19.24 -16.25
C ASP A 538 -5.51 -19.61 -15.03
N ASP A 539 -6.30 -18.66 -14.55
CA ASP A 539 -7.18 -18.81 -13.38
C ASP A 539 -8.64 -19.16 -13.74
N GLY A 540 -8.92 -19.37 -15.02
CA GLY A 540 -10.27 -19.66 -15.48
C GLY A 540 -11.25 -18.49 -15.39
N SER A 541 -10.75 -17.26 -15.12
CA SER A 541 -11.56 -16.06 -15.07
C SER A 541 -12.19 -15.75 -16.44
N GLU A 542 -13.35 -15.10 -16.40
CA GLU A 542 -13.99 -14.64 -17.64
C GLU A 542 -13.16 -13.55 -18.32
N ILE A 543 -12.96 -13.70 -19.61
CA ILE A 543 -12.18 -12.75 -20.41
C ILE A 543 -13.11 -11.78 -21.11
N TYR A 544 -12.76 -10.51 -21.07
CA TYR A 544 -13.45 -9.43 -21.75
C TYR A 544 -12.49 -8.60 -22.58
N TYR A 545 -13.01 -7.83 -23.51
CA TYR A 545 -12.24 -6.87 -24.28
C TYR A 545 -13.04 -5.63 -24.65
N THR A 546 -12.34 -4.53 -24.90
CA THR A 546 -12.89 -3.33 -25.54
C THR A 546 -12.24 -3.13 -26.88
N GLU A 547 -12.96 -2.51 -27.81
CA GLU A 547 -12.53 -2.20 -29.17
C GLU A 547 -12.46 -0.70 -29.40
N GLY A 548 -11.32 -0.20 -29.87
CA GLY A 548 -11.11 1.23 -30.10
C GLY A 548 -11.11 2.04 -28.80
N ASP A 549 -11.62 3.26 -28.86
CA ASP A 549 -11.72 4.19 -27.72
C ASP A 549 -13.11 4.11 -27.03
N THR A 550 -13.92 3.10 -27.36
CA THR A 550 -15.21 2.92 -26.72
C THR A 550 -15.09 2.23 -25.38
N PRO A 551 -15.89 2.59 -24.36
CA PRO A 551 -15.93 1.88 -23.09
C PRO A 551 -16.74 0.58 -23.17
N GLU A 552 -17.35 0.25 -24.32
CA GLU A 552 -18.19 -0.93 -24.49
C GLU A 552 -17.36 -2.20 -24.32
N GLU A 553 -17.78 -3.06 -23.40
CA GLU A 553 -17.07 -4.29 -23.05
C GLU A 553 -17.78 -5.48 -23.71
N HIS A 554 -16.97 -6.31 -24.37
CA HIS A 554 -17.43 -7.53 -25.05
C HIS A 554 -16.87 -8.74 -24.32
N ARG A 555 -17.69 -9.77 -24.09
CA ARG A 555 -17.22 -11.03 -23.54
C ARG A 555 -16.44 -11.80 -24.63
N TYR A 556 -15.22 -12.20 -24.30
CA TYR A 556 -14.39 -13.00 -25.18
C TYR A 556 -14.81 -14.48 -25.11
N THR A 557 -15.31 -15.04 -26.23
CA THR A 557 -15.76 -16.44 -26.33
C THR A 557 -15.06 -17.21 -27.45
N ARG A 558 -14.39 -16.50 -28.36
CA ARG A 558 -13.64 -17.06 -29.49
C ARG A 558 -12.57 -16.07 -29.95
N PRO A 559 -11.57 -16.49 -30.74
CA PRO A 559 -10.57 -15.59 -31.28
C PRO A 559 -11.19 -14.39 -32.00
N VAL A 560 -10.73 -13.18 -31.65
CA VAL A 560 -11.19 -11.93 -32.21
C VAL A 560 -10.45 -11.67 -33.51
N LYS A 561 -11.16 -11.79 -34.66
CA LYS A 561 -10.59 -11.48 -35.97
C LYS A 561 -10.62 -9.98 -36.20
N THR A 562 -9.51 -9.45 -36.68
CA THR A 562 -9.37 -8.03 -36.98
C THR A 562 -9.16 -7.81 -38.46
N GLY A 563 -10.09 -7.14 -39.12
CA GLY A 563 -9.98 -6.75 -40.55
C GLY A 563 -9.34 -5.37 -40.76
N LYS A 564 -9.23 -4.58 -39.71
CA LYS A 564 -8.59 -3.25 -39.66
C LYS A 564 -7.87 -3.09 -38.31
N PRO A 565 -6.81 -2.30 -38.26
CA PRO A 565 -6.13 -2.03 -37.01
C PRO A 565 -7.04 -1.22 -36.07
N HIS A 566 -7.48 -1.82 -34.99
CA HIS A 566 -8.16 -1.18 -33.86
C HIS A 566 -7.43 -1.48 -32.56
N LEU A 567 -7.63 -0.63 -31.56
CA LEU A 567 -7.15 -0.95 -30.22
C LEU A 567 -8.03 -2.03 -29.62
N TYR A 568 -7.42 -3.12 -29.25
CA TYR A 568 -8.07 -4.12 -28.40
C TYR A 568 -7.39 -4.09 -27.03
N ARG A 569 -8.21 -3.95 -25.96
CA ARG A 569 -7.74 -4.08 -24.58
C ARG A 569 -8.42 -5.27 -23.97
N PHE A 570 -7.65 -6.28 -23.60
CA PHE A 570 -8.16 -7.49 -22.99
C PHE A 570 -7.97 -7.42 -21.47
N PHE A 571 -8.92 -7.95 -20.72
CA PHE A 571 -8.86 -8.07 -19.28
C PHE A 571 -9.73 -9.23 -18.80
N THR A 572 -9.54 -9.64 -17.54
CA THR A 572 -10.31 -10.71 -16.91
C THR A 572 -11.15 -10.18 -15.77
N ARG A 573 -12.22 -10.90 -15.48
CA ARG A 573 -13.10 -10.68 -14.33
C ARG A 573 -13.40 -11.99 -13.62
N TYR A 574 -13.45 -11.93 -12.30
CA TYR A 574 -13.94 -13.01 -11.46
C TYR A 574 -14.68 -12.40 -10.27
N LYS A 575 -16.01 -12.48 -10.25
CA LYS A 575 -16.86 -11.84 -9.21
C LYS A 575 -16.46 -10.37 -8.99
N THR A 576 -15.86 -10.05 -7.85
CA THR A 576 -15.38 -8.70 -7.51
C THR A 576 -13.97 -8.38 -8.03
N GLY A 577 -13.25 -9.39 -8.51
CA GLY A 577 -11.88 -9.25 -9.00
C GLY A 577 -11.81 -8.80 -10.47
N ARG A 578 -10.78 -8.04 -10.80
CA ARG A 578 -10.48 -7.58 -12.17
C ARG A 578 -8.98 -7.53 -12.43
N SER A 579 -8.57 -7.92 -13.63
CA SER A 579 -7.18 -7.72 -14.09
C SER A 579 -6.98 -6.32 -14.67
N PRO A 580 -5.72 -5.85 -14.80
CA PRO A 580 -5.41 -4.72 -15.64
C PRO A 580 -5.73 -5.03 -17.11
N TYR A 581 -5.84 -3.96 -17.91
CA TYR A 581 -5.91 -4.11 -19.35
C TYR A 581 -4.57 -4.59 -19.92
N VAL A 582 -4.64 -5.60 -20.77
CA VAL A 582 -3.52 -5.96 -21.65
C VAL A 582 -3.85 -5.45 -23.03
N ALA A 583 -3.17 -4.39 -23.44
CA ALA A 583 -3.22 -3.92 -24.82
C ALA A 583 -2.22 -4.71 -25.66
N ASP A 584 -2.63 -5.15 -26.86
CA ASP A 584 -1.64 -5.72 -27.78
C ASP A 584 -0.71 -4.59 -28.28
N LYS A 585 0.56 -4.72 -27.96
CA LYS A 585 1.61 -3.79 -28.35
C LYS A 585 1.82 -3.74 -29.86
N SER A 586 1.38 -4.75 -30.62
CA SER A 586 1.54 -4.77 -32.08
C SER A 586 0.67 -3.73 -32.79
N TYR A 587 -0.45 -3.30 -32.16
CA TYR A 587 -1.34 -2.24 -32.66
C TYR A 587 -1.11 -0.88 -32.03
N TYR A 588 -0.42 -0.82 -30.87
CA TYR A 588 -0.03 0.42 -30.17
C TYR A 588 1.48 0.53 -30.10
N ARG A 589 2.09 0.48 -31.25
CA ARG A 589 3.41 1.05 -31.38
C ARG A 589 3.27 2.54 -31.11
N THR A 590 3.43 2.94 -29.86
CA THR A 590 3.80 4.32 -29.59
C THR A 590 5.12 4.53 -30.31
N LEU A 591 5.14 5.42 -31.28
CA LEU A 591 6.38 5.78 -31.93
C LEU A 591 7.23 6.51 -30.89
N THR A 592 8.48 6.16 -30.82
CA THR A 592 9.50 6.85 -30.01
C THR A 592 10.56 7.47 -30.92
N PRO A 593 10.16 8.47 -31.77
CA PRO A 593 11.13 9.11 -32.65
C PRO A 593 12.15 9.89 -31.82
N ALA A 594 13.36 9.99 -32.31
CA ALA A 594 14.35 10.85 -31.69
C ALA A 594 13.81 12.28 -31.61
N VAL A 595 13.73 12.81 -30.40
CA VAL A 595 13.19 14.13 -30.09
C VAL A 595 14.14 14.88 -29.19
N ALA A 596 14.41 16.15 -29.52
CA ALA A 596 15.02 17.09 -28.60
C ALA A 596 13.92 17.89 -27.90
N ILE A 597 14.02 18.00 -26.57
CA ILE A 597 13.11 18.82 -25.76
C ILE A 597 13.90 19.99 -25.22
N THR A 598 13.39 21.20 -25.44
CA THR A 598 13.95 22.42 -24.89
C THR A 598 12.86 23.27 -24.27
N THR A 599 13.22 24.19 -23.39
CA THR A 599 12.27 25.08 -22.72
C THR A 599 12.90 26.40 -22.33
N SER A 600 12.10 27.48 -22.30
CA SER A 600 12.50 28.78 -21.76
C SER A 600 12.74 28.81 -20.27
N MET A 601 12.25 27.75 -19.53
CA MET A 601 12.24 27.69 -18.08
C MET A 601 13.51 27.03 -17.49
N GLY A 602 14.47 26.60 -18.34
CA GLY A 602 15.65 25.85 -17.91
C GLY A 602 15.30 24.42 -17.49
N GLU A 603 16.29 23.60 -17.17
CA GLU A 603 16.07 22.21 -16.75
C GLU A 603 16.54 21.94 -15.32
N SER A 604 15.87 21.01 -14.65
CA SER A 604 16.29 20.51 -13.34
C SER A 604 17.52 19.62 -13.47
N ARG A 605 18.49 19.80 -12.57
CA ARG A 605 19.66 18.90 -12.51
C ARG A 605 19.28 17.46 -12.15
N GLN A 606 18.28 17.30 -11.30
CA GLN A 606 17.82 15.96 -10.82
C GLN A 606 16.94 15.26 -11.87
N PHE A 607 16.15 16.02 -12.63
CA PHE A 607 15.24 15.50 -13.66
C PHE A 607 15.47 16.19 -15.00
N PRO A 608 16.62 15.92 -15.66
CA PRO A 608 17.01 16.63 -16.88
C PRO A 608 16.05 16.32 -18.05
N LEU A 609 15.98 17.23 -19.01
CA LEU A 609 15.12 17.09 -20.19
C LEU A 609 15.41 15.85 -21.02
N ALA A 610 16.63 15.32 -20.91
CA ALA A 610 17.04 14.07 -21.53
C ALA A 610 16.22 12.84 -21.07
N ASN A 611 15.61 12.87 -19.89
CA ASN A 611 14.74 11.77 -19.43
C ASN A 611 13.49 11.65 -20.31
N ALA A 612 12.75 12.75 -20.49
CA ALA A 612 11.55 12.76 -21.34
C ALA A 612 11.91 12.60 -22.81
N ALA A 613 12.98 13.24 -23.28
CA ALA A 613 13.48 13.12 -24.65
C ALA A 613 13.90 11.66 -24.99
N GLY A 614 14.47 10.95 -24.02
CA GLY A 614 14.86 9.55 -24.14
C GLY A 614 13.75 8.53 -23.87
N TYR A 615 12.52 8.97 -23.57
CA TYR A 615 11.38 8.11 -23.17
C TYR A 615 11.68 7.24 -21.93
N LYS A 616 12.56 7.73 -21.04
CA LYS A 616 13.00 7.03 -19.82
C LYS A 616 12.25 7.46 -18.55
N GLY A 617 11.41 8.46 -18.67
CA GLY A 617 10.65 9.02 -17.56
C GLY A 617 10.32 10.48 -17.76
N LEU A 618 9.85 11.12 -16.69
CA LEU A 618 9.52 12.55 -16.69
C LEU A 618 10.78 13.42 -16.50
N SER A 619 10.65 14.67 -16.94
CA SER A 619 11.63 15.73 -16.70
C SER A 619 10.99 16.88 -15.95
N ARG A 620 11.79 17.78 -15.38
CA ARG A 620 11.30 18.97 -14.68
C ARG A 620 12.02 20.22 -15.17
N THR A 621 11.31 21.34 -15.22
CA THR A 621 11.92 22.65 -15.47
C THR A 621 12.66 23.14 -14.22
N ALA A 622 13.56 24.10 -14.39
CA ALA A 622 14.31 24.69 -13.26
C ALA A 622 13.47 25.70 -12.45
N ARG A 623 12.41 26.21 -13.02
CA ARG A 623 11.49 27.18 -12.39
C ARG A 623 10.06 27.01 -12.85
N ALA A 624 9.13 27.63 -12.14
CA ALA A 624 7.72 27.75 -12.52
C ALA A 624 7.53 28.42 -13.88
N CYS A 625 6.41 28.13 -14.53
CA CYS A 625 6.03 28.80 -15.78
C CYS A 625 5.48 30.19 -15.52
N ARG A 626 5.67 31.06 -16.52
CA ARG A 626 5.11 32.41 -16.64
C ARG A 626 4.45 32.54 -17.99
N GLN A 627 3.77 33.67 -18.23
CA GLN A 627 3.26 34.02 -19.57
C GLN A 627 4.37 33.96 -20.59
N GLN A 628 4.07 33.42 -21.77
CA GLN A 628 4.98 33.24 -22.90
C GLN A 628 6.14 32.26 -22.67
N ASP A 629 6.21 31.59 -21.53
CA ASP A 629 7.10 30.42 -21.40
C ASP A 629 6.66 29.29 -22.31
N TRP A 630 7.61 28.50 -22.74
CA TRP A 630 7.33 27.42 -23.69
C TRP A 630 8.13 26.16 -23.41
N VAL A 631 7.57 25.04 -23.91
CA VAL A 631 8.23 23.75 -24.05
C VAL A 631 8.18 23.35 -25.51
N LEU A 632 9.33 23.07 -26.12
CA LEU A 632 9.48 22.74 -27.54
C LEU A 632 9.98 21.29 -27.69
N TYR A 633 9.24 20.53 -28.44
CA TYR A 633 9.58 19.18 -28.90
C TYR A 633 10.02 19.28 -30.38
N THR A 634 11.28 19.00 -30.68
CA THR A 634 11.82 19.01 -32.05
C THR A 634 12.23 17.61 -32.45
N PHE A 635 11.57 17.03 -33.44
CA PHE A 635 11.87 15.69 -33.92
C PHE A 635 13.06 15.74 -34.90
N GLU A 636 13.97 14.76 -34.76
CA GLU A 636 15.12 14.65 -35.66
C GLU A 636 14.68 14.50 -37.14
N GLN A 637 13.66 13.65 -37.34
CA GLN A 637 12.97 13.48 -38.63
C GLN A 637 11.48 13.85 -38.46
N PRO A 638 10.84 14.45 -39.48
CA PRO A 638 9.42 14.72 -39.42
C PRO A 638 8.59 13.46 -39.16
N VAL A 639 7.71 13.49 -38.16
CA VAL A 639 6.95 12.34 -37.68
C VAL A 639 5.55 12.33 -38.30
N LYS A 640 5.27 11.33 -39.12
CA LYS A 640 3.92 11.06 -39.60
C LYS A 640 3.17 10.24 -38.57
N CYS A 641 2.11 10.77 -37.99
CA CYS A 641 1.34 10.13 -36.94
C CYS A 641 -0.16 10.37 -37.11
N ARG A 642 -0.97 9.46 -36.53
CA ARG A 642 -2.43 9.65 -36.45
C ARG A 642 -2.79 10.63 -35.34
N GLU A 643 -2.13 10.48 -34.21
CA GLU A 643 -2.33 11.30 -33.02
C GLU A 643 -1.01 11.50 -32.30
N MET A 644 -0.87 12.69 -31.72
CA MET A 644 0.24 13.04 -30.84
C MET A 644 -0.35 13.65 -29.57
N TYR A 645 -0.19 12.98 -28.44
CA TYR A 645 -0.60 13.46 -27.14
C TYR A 645 0.61 14.03 -26.41
N LEU A 646 0.49 15.28 -25.97
CA LEU A 646 1.50 16.00 -25.20
C LEU A 646 0.89 16.38 -23.86
N GLN A 647 1.63 16.18 -22.80
CA GLN A 647 1.20 16.48 -21.43
C GLN A 647 2.32 17.18 -20.67
N THR A 648 1.96 18.26 -20.01
CA THR A 648 2.73 18.84 -18.90
C THR A 648 2.09 18.42 -17.58
N GLY A 649 2.88 18.26 -16.52
CA GLY A 649 2.41 17.81 -15.22
C GLY A 649 2.47 16.30 -15.03
N ASN A 650 2.23 15.93 -13.79
CA ASN A 650 2.09 14.56 -13.35
C ASN A 650 0.71 14.42 -12.69
N ARG A 651 -0.02 13.32 -12.91
CA ARG A 651 -1.31 13.07 -12.25
C ARG A 651 -1.20 13.09 -10.72
N GLN A 652 -0.06 12.65 -10.20
CA GLN A 652 0.23 12.66 -8.77
C GLN A 652 0.58 14.07 -8.25
N LEU A 653 1.03 14.97 -9.12
CA LEU A 653 1.42 16.35 -8.80
C LEU A 653 0.68 17.33 -9.74
N PRO A 654 -0.64 17.50 -9.59
CA PRO A 654 -1.46 18.25 -10.54
C PRO A 654 -1.06 19.73 -10.67
N LYS A 655 -0.37 20.30 -9.68
CA LYS A 655 0.15 21.66 -9.75
C LYS A 655 1.34 21.83 -10.69
N THR A 656 1.96 20.74 -11.12
CA THR A 656 3.14 20.80 -12.01
C THR A 656 2.77 20.91 -13.48
N ILE A 657 1.55 21.28 -13.80
CA ILE A 657 1.04 21.50 -15.17
C ILE A 657 1.19 22.95 -15.61
N ILE A 658 1.23 23.19 -16.90
CA ILE A 658 0.89 24.48 -17.48
C ILE A 658 -0.63 24.58 -17.49
N THR A 659 -1.22 25.33 -16.56
CA THR A 659 -2.66 25.37 -16.32
C THR A 659 -3.44 25.91 -17.51
N THR A 660 -2.95 26.98 -18.12
CA THR A 660 -3.53 27.58 -19.31
C THR A 660 -2.43 27.83 -20.35
N GLY A 661 -2.76 27.56 -21.60
CA GLY A 661 -1.82 27.69 -22.71
C GLY A 661 -2.38 27.10 -23.99
N TYR A 662 -1.54 27.05 -25.01
CA TYR A 662 -1.88 26.47 -26.30
C TYR A 662 -0.69 25.75 -26.91
N ALA A 663 -0.96 24.90 -27.88
CA ALA A 663 0.08 24.26 -28.66
C ALA A 663 0.13 24.84 -30.08
N GLU A 664 1.33 24.90 -30.60
CA GLU A 664 1.63 25.22 -31.98
C GLU A 664 2.38 24.08 -32.64
N VAL A 665 2.06 23.78 -33.89
CA VAL A 665 2.72 22.74 -34.67
C VAL A 665 3.53 23.34 -35.80
N SER A 666 4.68 22.77 -36.06
CA SER A 666 5.53 23.12 -37.19
C SER A 666 5.79 21.87 -38.03
N TYR A 667 5.65 22.01 -39.34
CA TYR A 667 5.89 20.94 -40.30
C TYR A 667 7.24 21.08 -41.01
N ASP A 668 7.81 22.28 -41.00
CA ASP A 668 9.10 22.64 -41.61
C ASP A 668 10.22 22.90 -40.58
N GLY A 669 9.86 23.07 -39.32
CA GLY A 669 10.78 23.44 -38.24
C GLY A 669 11.01 24.94 -38.09
N ALA A 670 10.40 25.79 -38.94
CA ALA A 670 10.62 27.23 -38.98
C ALA A 670 9.34 28.02 -38.71
N THR A 671 8.24 27.62 -39.34
CA THR A 671 6.94 28.28 -39.18
C THR A 671 6.04 27.48 -38.24
N TYR A 672 5.34 28.17 -37.34
CA TYR A 672 4.46 27.60 -36.33
C TYR A 672 3.03 28.06 -36.54
N GLU A 673 2.10 27.14 -36.55
CA GLU A 673 0.66 27.42 -36.60
C GLU A 673 -0.03 26.90 -35.32
N ARG A 674 -1.00 27.65 -34.78
CA ARG A 674 -1.75 27.25 -33.58
C ARG A 674 -2.55 26.04 -33.86
N ALA A 675 -2.40 25.00 -33.01
CA ALA A 675 -3.04 23.70 -33.17
C ALA A 675 -4.20 23.48 -32.18
N GLY A 676 -4.26 24.24 -31.09
CA GLY A 676 -5.34 24.18 -30.10
C GLY A 676 -4.92 24.63 -28.72
N ASP A 677 -5.90 24.70 -27.82
CA ASP A 677 -5.68 25.08 -26.42
C ASP A 677 -5.39 23.85 -25.54
N LEU A 678 -4.67 24.05 -24.45
CA LEU A 678 -4.42 23.01 -23.47
C LEU A 678 -5.67 22.78 -22.64
N GLU A 679 -6.00 21.52 -22.44
CA GLU A 679 -6.99 21.08 -21.46
C GLU A 679 -6.25 20.39 -20.30
N LYS A 680 -6.33 20.99 -19.10
CA LYS A 680 -5.63 20.48 -17.89
C LYS A 680 -4.15 20.13 -18.16
N GLY A 681 -3.46 21.02 -18.85
CA GLY A 681 -2.02 20.86 -19.15
C GLY A 681 -1.70 19.87 -20.26
N SER A 682 -2.65 19.39 -21.01
CA SER A 682 -2.46 18.42 -22.09
C SER A 682 -3.16 18.82 -23.38
N ILE A 683 -2.73 18.22 -24.50
CA ILE A 683 -3.38 18.36 -25.80
C ILE A 683 -3.19 17.10 -26.64
N THR A 684 -4.21 16.73 -27.40
CA THR A 684 -4.14 15.70 -28.44
C THR A 684 -4.18 16.35 -29.81
N LEU A 685 -3.10 16.26 -30.56
CA LEU A 685 -2.99 16.71 -31.93
C LEU A 685 -3.33 15.58 -32.91
N LYS A 686 -4.04 15.92 -34.00
CA LYS A 686 -4.31 15.01 -35.12
C LYS A 686 -3.78 15.61 -36.41
N PRO A 687 -2.44 15.62 -36.60
CA PRO A 687 -1.84 16.29 -37.72
C PRO A 687 -2.09 15.55 -39.04
N GLY A 688 -2.52 16.29 -40.07
CA GLY A 688 -2.76 15.72 -41.40
C GLY A 688 -1.49 15.44 -42.21
N ARG A 689 -0.33 15.92 -41.75
CA ARG A 689 1.00 15.79 -42.39
C ARG A 689 2.09 15.56 -41.36
N ALA A 690 3.28 15.19 -41.80
CA ALA A 690 4.39 14.88 -40.90
C ALA A 690 4.82 16.12 -40.09
N VAL A 691 4.92 15.96 -38.76
CA VAL A 691 5.25 17.02 -37.81
C VAL A 691 6.75 17.06 -37.57
N LYS A 692 7.36 18.25 -37.74
CA LYS A 692 8.77 18.49 -37.42
C LYS A 692 8.97 18.99 -35.99
N ALA A 693 8.07 19.82 -35.47
CA ALA A 693 8.14 20.30 -34.11
C ALA A 693 6.77 20.62 -33.54
N VAL A 694 6.65 20.57 -32.20
CA VAL A 694 5.49 21.06 -31.46
C VAL A 694 5.99 21.95 -30.33
N ARG A 695 5.39 23.12 -30.17
CA ARG A 695 5.65 24.05 -29.09
C ARG A 695 4.40 24.25 -28.24
N ILE A 696 4.53 24.00 -26.95
CA ILE A 696 3.52 24.34 -25.94
C ILE A 696 3.88 25.69 -25.38
N VAL A 697 2.95 26.66 -25.42
CA VAL A 697 3.14 28.03 -24.94
C VAL A 697 2.20 28.29 -23.77
N SER A 698 2.75 28.78 -22.67
CA SER A 698 1.99 29.14 -21.47
C SER A 698 1.31 30.49 -21.60
N THR A 699 0.08 30.59 -21.15
CA THR A 699 -0.65 31.86 -20.93
C THR A 699 -0.95 32.10 -19.46
N CYS A 700 -0.45 31.23 -18.54
CA CYS A 700 -0.60 31.41 -17.11
C CYS A 700 0.57 32.27 -16.53
N ASP A 701 0.25 33.04 -15.49
CA ASP A 701 1.23 33.90 -14.81
C ASP A 701 2.07 33.13 -13.81
N ASP A 702 1.45 32.22 -13.05
CA ASP A 702 2.08 31.33 -12.08
C ASP A 702 1.16 30.12 -11.88
N ASN A 703 1.75 28.92 -11.86
CA ASN A 703 1.00 27.69 -11.55
C ASN A 703 1.11 27.27 -10.08
N GLY A 704 1.68 28.10 -9.22
CA GLY A 704 1.83 27.86 -7.80
C GLY A 704 2.81 26.74 -7.44
N THR A 705 3.68 26.33 -8.37
CA THR A 705 4.69 25.29 -8.16
C THR A 705 6.08 25.78 -8.57
N PRO A 706 7.18 25.22 -8.02
CA PRO A 706 8.53 25.63 -8.37
C PRO A 706 8.96 25.22 -9.78
N TYR A 707 8.23 24.33 -10.44
CA TYR A 707 8.61 23.75 -11.73
C TYR A 707 7.40 23.24 -12.51
N VAL A 708 7.60 22.99 -13.79
CA VAL A 708 6.68 22.25 -14.65
C VAL A 708 7.24 20.84 -14.90
N THR A 709 6.40 19.83 -14.78
CA THR A 709 6.77 18.48 -15.20
C THR A 709 6.53 18.34 -16.70
N ILE A 710 7.49 17.75 -17.40
CA ILE A 710 7.44 17.49 -18.84
C ILE A 710 7.43 15.97 -19.05
N GLN A 711 6.42 15.49 -19.77
CA GLN A 711 6.26 14.08 -20.10
C GLN A 711 6.83 13.78 -21.51
N PRO A 712 7.27 12.52 -21.75
CA PRO A 712 7.56 12.09 -23.11
C PRO A 712 6.33 12.23 -24.02
N PRO A 713 6.51 12.62 -25.30
CA PRO A 713 5.39 12.68 -26.22
C PRO A 713 4.85 11.27 -26.50
N GLN A 714 3.51 11.10 -26.48
CA GLN A 714 2.87 9.85 -26.83
C GLN A 714 2.36 9.94 -28.27
N ILE A 715 2.95 9.18 -29.17
CA ILE A 715 2.73 9.33 -30.61
C ILE A 715 2.15 8.02 -31.19
N LYS A 716 0.92 8.09 -31.70
CA LYS A 716 0.26 6.95 -32.34
C LYS A 716 0.57 6.97 -33.85
N PRO A 717 1.06 5.87 -34.45
CA PRO A 717 1.37 5.82 -35.87
C PRO A 717 0.11 6.03 -36.75
N VAL A 718 0.33 6.46 -37.99
CA VAL A 718 -0.65 6.27 -39.05
C VAL A 718 -0.67 4.77 -39.33
N LEU A 719 -1.84 4.19 -39.31
CA LEU A 719 -2.07 2.77 -39.53
C LEU A 719 -2.06 2.47 -41.03
#